data_36d15e92ee65b62a5584ce017cfafb5b
#
_entry.id   36d15e92ee65b62a5584ce017cfafb5b
#
_cell.length_a   1.000
_cell.length_b   1.000
_cell.length_c   1.000
_cell.angle_alpha   90.00
_cell.angle_beta   90.00
_cell.angle_gamma   90.00
#
_symmetry.space_group_name_H-M   'P 1'
#
loop_
_entity.id
_entity.type
_entity.pdbx_description
1 polymer ?
#
loop_
_entity_poly.entity_id
_entity_poly.type
_entity_poly.pdbx_seq_one_letter_code
_entity_poly.pdbx_strand_id
1 'polypeptide(L)'
;MVGVLGLLCSGPVDAPAAARDPLFAAAHPQAPVLVLSDHVRVFAHYDSDRAGISGTHTREIVYWIRDRRGRDQVNRQFRWTSPRWTAEKFEIEIESTDGSTSRTDDDDLDWIPVSDADGSVYRLDSEAAYTVVQGLRTGDLLRVRSRHRIRGLHGLHQVEWDGAANLPVARRRLDLAYPDDHTLTVGIRAPEVVAGHLSTTDSGDDGTQSRTIVVDASGPDGDPLAAHGGELVITPHFVAVGDDLPKTVFAAGPDWEAVARGYARRVDSHLAADEALARTARAIVDGVDDERTRVELLYRHVQETCRYLGLFDGLGGILPRPASETARKGFGDCKGLSALLIAMCRAVGIDAHPVLVRTRRSGPLDPSVPNLVQFDHFIAWADVAGGLWLDPTYDFCPAGLVPTANAASPVLLLHPDRPGLVEIGTDRARAGSLDYVIEAEIDAHGSMDAVVTETATDTAGLYRRINLADTEVDARVLARAVMNRSLARSVVAMRPTEAGWGQPTVTELHFAADRAGTKAGDILYLPRALVRVPREVTGFSDRSAPGDLRFLADRSERWAVALPLGASVEPDSSRVEAPGLTWTYRVRLRRAMMLVEREYRWDRRELATGQLEDLEAAIDRIVEAERGYLTIQMPAER
;
A
#
# COMPACT_ATOMS: atom_id res chain seq x y z
N MET A 1 -14.80 -1.34 -41.59
CA MET A 1 -13.93 -0.94 -40.46
C MET A 1 -12.99 -2.05 -39.97
N VAL A 2 -12.50 -2.92 -40.80
CA VAL A 2 -11.61 -4.04 -40.41
C VAL A 2 -10.19 -3.87 -41.02
N GLY A 3 -9.96 -2.82 -41.82
CA GLY A 3 -8.73 -2.66 -42.62
C GLY A 3 -7.60 -1.83 -41.95
N VAL A 4 -7.87 -1.04 -40.90
CA VAL A 4 -6.87 -0.12 -40.31
C VAL A 4 -6.12 -0.75 -39.11
N LEU A 5 -6.61 -1.87 -38.57
CA LEU A 5 -5.99 -2.60 -37.44
C LEU A 5 -4.61 -3.24 -37.79
N GLY A 6 -4.24 -3.32 -39.03
CA GLY A 6 -3.02 -4.00 -39.46
C GLY A 6 -1.74 -3.15 -39.49
N LEU A 7 -1.85 -1.83 -39.56
CA LEU A 7 -0.70 -0.95 -39.81
C LEU A 7 -0.04 -0.35 -38.56
N LEU A 8 -0.75 -0.30 -37.43
CA LEU A 8 -0.16 0.20 -36.17
C LEU A 8 0.52 -0.88 -35.31
N CYS A 9 0.45 -2.16 -35.71
CA CYS A 9 0.94 -3.29 -34.90
C CYS A 9 2.20 -3.99 -35.44
N SER A 10 2.84 -3.55 -36.53
CA SER A 10 3.84 -4.36 -37.22
C SER A 10 5.21 -3.73 -37.49
N GLY A 11 5.62 -2.72 -36.75
CA GLY A 11 7.03 -2.32 -36.73
C GLY A 11 7.74 -2.99 -35.56
N PRO A 12 8.89 -3.72 -35.76
CA PRO A 12 9.77 -3.97 -34.63
C PRO A 12 10.11 -2.59 -34.05
N VAL A 13 9.96 -2.45 -32.71
CA VAL A 13 10.62 -1.34 -32.05
C VAL A 13 12.11 -1.61 -32.30
N ASP A 14 12.72 -0.81 -33.18
CA ASP A 14 14.17 -0.75 -33.20
C ASP A 14 14.58 -0.48 -31.73
N ALA A 15 15.02 -1.53 -31.04
CA ALA A 15 15.80 -1.36 -29.85
C ALA A 15 17.02 -0.58 -30.36
N PRO A 16 17.13 0.72 -30.06
CA PRO A 16 18.18 1.51 -30.67
C PRO A 16 19.51 0.92 -30.25
N ALA A 17 20.54 1.15 -31.07
CA ALA A 17 21.94 0.89 -30.71
C ALA A 17 22.37 1.56 -29.38
N ALA A 18 21.57 2.49 -28.84
CA ALA A 18 21.55 3.00 -27.48
C ALA A 18 21.23 1.94 -26.40
N ALA A 19 20.87 0.73 -26.76
CA ALA A 19 20.45 -0.34 -25.83
C ALA A 19 21.54 -0.72 -24.81
N ARG A 20 22.79 -0.40 -25.07
CA ARG A 20 23.91 -0.53 -24.13
C ARG A 20 24.61 0.82 -23.98
N ASP A 21 23.85 1.89 -23.70
CA ASP A 21 24.43 3.20 -23.47
C ASP A 21 25.43 3.11 -22.31
N PRO A 22 26.73 3.28 -22.58
CA PRO A 22 27.75 3.21 -21.56
C PRO A 22 27.59 4.28 -20.49
N LEU A 23 27.00 5.44 -20.81
CA LEU A 23 26.77 6.54 -19.88
C LEU A 23 25.68 6.18 -18.88
N PHE A 24 24.54 5.61 -19.35
CA PHE A 24 23.49 5.14 -18.48
C PHE A 24 23.97 4.00 -17.56
N ALA A 25 24.75 3.06 -18.10
CA ALA A 25 25.33 1.99 -17.31
C ALA A 25 26.35 2.49 -16.27
N ALA A 26 27.12 3.52 -16.62
CA ALA A 26 28.09 4.15 -15.72
C ALA A 26 27.44 4.97 -14.60
N ALA A 27 26.27 5.57 -14.88
CA ALA A 27 25.46 6.27 -13.87
C ALA A 27 24.89 5.31 -12.80
N HIS A 28 24.72 4.02 -13.13
CA HIS A 28 24.18 3.01 -12.25
C HIS A 28 25.13 1.82 -12.00
N PRO A 29 26.33 2.06 -11.43
CA PRO A 29 27.39 1.04 -11.36
C PRO A 29 27.00 -0.17 -10.48
N GLN A 30 26.15 0.03 -9.49
CA GLN A 30 25.73 -1.00 -8.52
C GLN A 30 24.43 -1.73 -8.92
N ALA A 31 23.73 -1.25 -9.95
CA ALA A 31 22.47 -1.86 -10.37
C ALA A 31 22.72 -3.26 -10.95
N PRO A 32 22.07 -4.31 -10.41
CA PRO A 32 22.26 -5.70 -10.85
C PRO A 32 21.57 -5.99 -12.19
N VAL A 33 20.58 -5.18 -12.56
CA VAL A 33 19.86 -5.22 -13.83
C VAL A 33 19.47 -3.80 -14.22
N LEU A 34 19.46 -3.50 -15.52
CA LEU A 34 18.99 -2.24 -16.09
C LEU A 34 17.79 -2.53 -17.01
N VAL A 35 16.78 -1.68 -16.95
CA VAL A 35 15.68 -1.67 -17.93
C VAL A 35 16.08 -0.73 -19.06
N LEU A 36 16.36 -1.26 -20.23
CA LEU A 36 16.78 -0.46 -21.38
C LEU A 36 15.60 0.24 -22.05
N SER A 37 14.45 -0.43 -22.10
CA SER A 37 13.20 0.16 -22.58
C SER A 37 11.99 -0.48 -21.93
N ASP A 38 10.96 0.32 -21.69
CA ASP A 38 9.63 -0.10 -21.28
C ASP A 38 8.61 0.63 -22.16
N HIS A 39 8.01 -0.09 -23.11
CA HIS A 39 7.09 0.48 -24.08
C HIS A 39 5.70 -0.11 -23.93
N VAL A 40 4.74 0.75 -23.63
CA VAL A 40 3.32 0.42 -23.55
C VAL A 40 2.58 1.08 -24.70
N ARG A 41 1.72 0.31 -25.38
CA ARG A 41 0.79 0.82 -26.40
C ARG A 41 -0.63 0.44 -26.01
N VAL A 42 -1.50 1.41 -26.01
CA VAL A 42 -2.92 1.25 -25.75
C VAL A 42 -3.71 1.81 -26.92
N PHE A 43 -4.56 0.99 -27.50
CA PHE A 43 -5.66 1.47 -28.33
C PHE A 43 -6.95 1.30 -27.56
N ALA A 44 -7.73 2.38 -27.38
CA ALA A 44 -8.95 2.36 -26.60
C ALA A 44 -10.07 3.12 -27.30
N HIS A 45 -11.28 2.59 -27.24
CA HIS A 45 -12.50 3.24 -27.73
C HIS A 45 -13.65 2.92 -26.77
N TYR A 46 -14.68 3.75 -26.77
CA TYR A 46 -15.91 3.46 -26.05
C TYR A 46 -16.74 2.42 -26.81
N ASP A 47 -17.12 1.35 -26.13
CA ASP A 47 -17.95 0.26 -26.64
C ASP A 47 -19.37 0.41 -26.05
N SER A 48 -20.31 0.90 -26.86
CA SER A 48 -21.70 1.14 -26.45
C SER A 48 -22.42 -0.16 -26.05
N ASP A 49 -22.10 -1.28 -26.70
CA ASP A 49 -22.73 -2.56 -26.43
C ASP A 49 -22.33 -3.12 -25.06
N ARG A 50 -21.13 -2.76 -24.59
CA ARG A 50 -20.57 -3.17 -23.29
C ARG A 50 -20.57 -2.08 -22.25
N ALA A 51 -21.03 -0.87 -22.62
CA ALA A 51 -21.06 0.31 -21.74
C ALA A 51 -19.70 0.58 -21.05
N GLY A 52 -18.61 0.47 -21.80
CA GLY A 52 -17.26 0.64 -21.25
C GLY A 52 -16.19 0.75 -22.33
N ILE A 53 -14.93 0.83 -21.88
CA ILE A 53 -13.77 0.94 -22.77
C ILE A 53 -13.37 -0.43 -23.28
N SER A 54 -13.22 -0.54 -24.59
CA SER A 54 -12.71 -1.73 -25.28
C SER A 54 -11.49 -1.37 -26.12
N GLY A 55 -10.64 -2.37 -26.41
CA GLY A 55 -9.43 -2.13 -27.18
C GLY A 55 -8.32 -3.16 -26.96
N THR A 56 -7.09 -2.71 -27.07
CA THR A 56 -5.89 -3.55 -26.87
C THR A 56 -4.84 -2.83 -26.03
N HIS A 57 -4.12 -3.60 -25.23
CA HIS A 57 -2.95 -3.18 -24.48
C HIS A 57 -1.79 -4.08 -24.82
N THR A 58 -0.66 -3.50 -25.22
CA THR A 58 0.58 -4.25 -25.45
C THR A 58 1.69 -3.61 -24.64
N ARG A 59 2.57 -4.44 -24.07
CA ARG A 59 3.77 -3.97 -23.38
C ARG A 59 4.98 -4.77 -23.83
N GLU A 60 6.09 -4.07 -24.03
CA GLU A 60 7.40 -4.65 -24.27
C GLU A 60 8.40 -4.06 -23.28
N ILE A 61 9.09 -4.92 -22.53
CA ILE A 61 10.16 -4.53 -21.63
C ILE A 61 11.44 -5.24 -22.04
N VAL A 62 12.56 -4.51 -22.03
CA VAL A 62 13.89 -5.05 -22.32
C VAL A 62 14.78 -4.83 -21.11
N TYR A 63 15.27 -5.93 -20.54
CA TYR A 63 16.19 -5.94 -19.41
C TYR A 63 17.60 -6.30 -19.88
N TRP A 64 18.61 -5.66 -19.29
CA TRP A 64 20.01 -6.07 -19.39
C TRP A 64 20.49 -6.62 -18.06
N ILE A 65 20.91 -7.89 -18.04
CA ILE A 65 21.31 -8.64 -16.87
C ILE A 65 22.78 -8.38 -16.59
N ARG A 66 23.11 -7.71 -15.49
CA ARG A 66 24.49 -7.31 -15.17
C ARG A 66 25.18 -8.28 -14.22
N ASP A 67 24.44 -8.92 -13.34
CA ASP A 67 24.96 -9.92 -12.42
C ASP A 67 23.90 -10.97 -12.04
N ARG A 68 24.29 -11.91 -11.16
CA ARG A 68 23.40 -12.98 -10.67
C ARG A 68 22.18 -12.43 -9.92
N ARG A 69 22.33 -11.35 -9.16
CA ARG A 69 21.20 -10.75 -8.41
C ARG A 69 20.16 -10.22 -9.39
N GLY A 70 20.60 -9.54 -10.48
CA GLY A 70 19.71 -9.05 -11.52
C GLY A 70 18.96 -10.17 -12.23
N ARG A 71 19.64 -11.28 -12.54
CA ARG A 71 18.98 -12.48 -13.06
C ARG A 71 17.88 -12.95 -12.09
N ASP A 72 18.19 -13.09 -10.82
CA ASP A 72 17.26 -13.61 -9.81
C ASP A 72 16.08 -12.65 -9.54
N GLN A 73 16.21 -11.36 -9.85
CA GLN A 73 15.14 -10.36 -9.79
C GLN A 73 14.14 -10.47 -10.94
N VAL A 74 14.60 -10.82 -12.16
CA VAL A 74 13.75 -10.80 -13.35
C VAL A 74 13.50 -12.18 -13.96
N ASN A 75 14.02 -13.26 -13.39
CA ASN A 75 13.81 -14.61 -13.89
C ASN A 75 12.38 -15.14 -13.68
N ARG A 76 11.56 -14.47 -12.87
CA ARG A 76 10.14 -14.77 -12.68
C ARG A 76 9.31 -13.71 -13.38
N GLN A 77 8.53 -14.14 -14.36
CA GLN A 77 7.60 -13.29 -15.09
C GLN A 77 6.18 -13.64 -14.69
N PHE A 78 5.38 -12.62 -14.52
CA PHE A 78 4.01 -12.74 -14.06
C PHE A 78 3.04 -12.24 -15.15
N ARG A 79 1.92 -12.93 -15.29
CA ARG A 79 0.84 -12.57 -16.21
C ARG A 79 -0.51 -12.83 -15.53
N TRP A 80 -1.49 -11.99 -15.82
CA TRP A 80 -2.85 -12.20 -15.34
C TRP A 80 -3.87 -12.00 -16.46
N THR A 81 -5.05 -12.59 -16.29
CA THR A 81 -6.16 -12.50 -17.23
C THR A 81 -7.48 -12.39 -16.47
N SER A 82 -8.46 -11.77 -17.11
CA SER A 82 -9.85 -11.71 -16.65
C SER A 82 -10.77 -11.60 -17.89
N PRO A 83 -12.11 -11.78 -17.76
CA PRO A 83 -13.02 -11.64 -18.91
C PRO A 83 -12.97 -10.28 -19.60
N ARG A 84 -12.57 -9.23 -18.87
CA ARG A 84 -12.45 -7.86 -19.39
C ARG A 84 -11.04 -7.43 -19.76
N TRP A 85 -10.05 -8.20 -19.32
CA TRP A 85 -8.64 -8.02 -19.59
C TRP A 85 -8.04 -9.35 -20.00
N THR A 86 -8.38 -9.78 -21.23
CA THR A 86 -8.02 -11.12 -21.70
C THR A 86 -6.59 -11.12 -22.20
N ALA A 87 -5.76 -11.97 -21.63
CA ALA A 87 -4.42 -12.25 -22.12
C ALA A 87 -4.50 -12.92 -23.49
N GLU A 88 -3.86 -12.35 -24.53
CA GLU A 88 -3.86 -12.87 -25.91
C GLU A 88 -2.51 -13.44 -26.32
N LYS A 89 -1.41 -12.80 -25.87
CA LYS A 89 -0.06 -13.23 -26.24
C LYS A 89 0.92 -12.88 -25.13
N PHE A 90 1.83 -13.80 -24.86
CA PHE A 90 2.97 -13.59 -24.01
C PHE A 90 4.20 -14.22 -24.65
N GLU A 91 5.29 -13.50 -24.73
CA GLU A 91 6.49 -13.91 -25.43
C GLU A 91 7.71 -13.46 -24.64
N ILE A 92 8.61 -14.39 -24.37
CA ILE A 92 9.90 -14.16 -23.74
C ILE A 92 10.99 -14.47 -24.75
N GLU A 93 11.90 -13.54 -24.96
CA GLU A 93 13.07 -13.70 -25.82
C GLU A 93 14.34 -13.39 -25.04
N ILE A 94 15.30 -14.28 -25.07
CA ILE A 94 16.63 -14.10 -24.51
C ILE A 94 17.60 -13.93 -25.67
N GLU A 95 18.30 -12.82 -25.70
CA GLU A 95 19.44 -12.58 -26.60
C GLU A 95 20.72 -12.72 -25.78
N SER A 96 21.47 -13.77 -26.07
CA SER A 96 22.72 -14.07 -25.38
C SER A 96 23.87 -13.22 -25.88
N THR A 97 24.94 -13.12 -25.10
CA THR A 97 26.14 -12.32 -25.44
C THR A 97 26.87 -12.81 -26.69
N ASP A 98 26.65 -14.04 -27.12
CA ASP A 98 27.16 -14.63 -28.37
C ASP A 98 26.28 -14.35 -29.61
N GLY A 99 25.18 -13.60 -29.44
CA GLY A 99 24.22 -13.26 -30.48
C GLY A 99 23.18 -14.34 -30.75
N SER A 100 23.20 -15.45 -30.02
CA SER A 100 22.14 -16.45 -30.10
C SER A 100 20.86 -15.97 -29.44
N THR A 101 19.71 -16.36 -30.01
CA THR A 101 18.40 -16.01 -29.45
C THR A 101 17.61 -17.27 -29.09
N SER A 102 16.93 -17.26 -27.95
CA SER A 102 15.96 -18.28 -27.58
C SER A 102 14.62 -17.65 -27.26
N ARG A 103 13.52 -18.32 -27.60
CA ARG A 103 12.15 -17.84 -27.38
C ARG A 103 11.33 -18.88 -26.62
N THR A 104 10.46 -18.38 -25.75
CA THR A 104 9.45 -19.16 -25.03
C THR A 104 8.11 -18.47 -25.21
N ASP A 105 7.11 -19.22 -25.64
CA ASP A 105 5.74 -18.76 -25.89
C ASP A 105 4.76 -19.25 -24.80
N ASP A 106 3.49 -18.87 -24.93
CA ASP A 106 2.38 -19.04 -24.00
C ASP A 106 1.92 -20.49 -23.70
N ASP A 107 2.31 -21.46 -24.52
CA ASP A 107 1.57 -22.74 -24.64
C ASP A 107 1.66 -23.64 -23.40
N ASP A 108 2.54 -23.34 -22.42
CA ASP A 108 2.80 -24.15 -21.24
C ASP A 108 2.59 -23.40 -19.90
N LEU A 109 1.68 -22.41 -19.83
CA LEU A 109 1.43 -21.66 -18.61
C LEU A 109 0.31 -22.28 -17.76
N ASP A 110 0.63 -22.65 -16.53
CA ASP A 110 -0.37 -23.03 -15.53
C ASP A 110 -1.06 -21.78 -14.96
N TRP A 111 -2.35 -21.65 -15.26
CA TRP A 111 -3.17 -20.58 -14.73
C TRP A 111 -3.76 -20.96 -13.37
N ILE A 112 -3.61 -20.09 -12.39
CA ILE A 112 -4.16 -20.27 -11.04
C ILE A 112 -5.11 -19.11 -10.69
N PRO A 113 -6.20 -19.38 -9.97
CA PRO A 113 -7.09 -18.33 -9.48
C PRO A 113 -6.33 -17.32 -8.63
N VAL A 114 -6.64 -16.02 -8.81
CA VAL A 114 -6.04 -14.95 -8.02
C VAL A 114 -6.77 -14.82 -6.70
N SER A 115 -6.05 -15.05 -5.60
CA SER A 115 -6.52 -14.79 -4.23
C SER A 115 -5.41 -14.17 -3.41
N ASP A 116 -5.75 -13.40 -2.38
CA ASP A 116 -4.78 -12.97 -1.39
C ASP A 116 -4.31 -14.17 -0.53
N ALA A 117 -3.12 -14.04 0.05
CA ALA A 117 -2.48 -15.12 0.80
C ALA A 117 -3.29 -15.60 2.03
N ASP A 118 -4.16 -14.75 2.58
CA ASP A 118 -5.05 -15.05 3.71
C ASP A 118 -6.45 -15.52 3.27
N GLY A 119 -6.72 -15.58 1.96
CA GLY A 119 -8.01 -15.98 1.41
C GLY A 119 -9.15 -14.99 1.66
N SER A 120 -8.86 -13.74 2.03
CA SER A 120 -9.87 -12.70 2.26
C SER A 120 -10.34 -12.01 0.97
N VAL A 121 -9.57 -12.10 -0.10
CA VAL A 121 -9.88 -11.54 -1.41
C VAL A 121 -9.92 -12.62 -2.47
N TYR A 122 -11.07 -12.77 -3.13
CA TYR A 122 -11.25 -13.67 -4.27
C TYR A 122 -11.60 -12.86 -5.51
N ARG A 123 -10.79 -12.99 -6.54
CA ARG A 123 -11.11 -12.53 -7.89
C ARG A 123 -11.55 -13.75 -8.71
N LEU A 124 -12.81 -14.12 -8.56
CA LEU A 124 -13.38 -15.34 -9.14
C LEU A 124 -13.30 -15.41 -10.66
N ASP A 125 -13.13 -14.27 -11.31
CA ASP A 125 -13.04 -14.12 -12.76
C ASP A 125 -11.61 -13.82 -13.25
N SER A 126 -10.62 -13.88 -12.37
CA SER A 126 -9.24 -13.54 -12.71
C SER A 126 -8.29 -14.71 -12.39
N GLU A 127 -7.38 -14.96 -13.30
CA GLU A 127 -6.35 -15.98 -13.17
C GLU A 127 -4.98 -15.35 -13.37
N ALA A 128 -3.98 -15.93 -12.75
CA ALA A 128 -2.59 -15.53 -12.89
C ALA A 128 -1.73 -16.72 -13.28
N ALA A 129 -0.72 -16.46 -14.08
CA ALA A 129 0.30 -17.43 -14.43
C ALA A 129 1.68 -16.88 -14.11
N TYR A 130 2.57 -17.77 -13.69
CA TYR A 130 3.97 -17.50 -13.48
C TYR A 130 4.81 -18.33 -14.43
N THR A 131 5.83 -17.72 -15.02
CA THR A 131 6.86 -18.47 -15.74
C THR A 131 8.22 -18.17 -15.15
N VAL A 132 9.07 -19.19 -15.09
CA VAL A 132 10.47 -19.04 -14.71
C VAL A 132 11.31 -19.07 -15.99
N VAL A 133 11.98 -17.96 -16.25
CA VAL A 133 12.84 -17.80 -17.43
C VAL A 133 14.06 -18.71 -17.30
N GLN A 134 14.11 -19.76 -18.11
CA GLN A 134 15.20 -20.72 -18.10
C GLN A 134 16.37 -20.22 -18.96
N GLY A 135 17.59 -20.58 -18.57
CA GLY A 135 18.80 -20.31 -19.38
C GLY A 135 19.35 -18.89 -19.33
N LEU A 136 18.70 -17.96 -18.61
CA LEU A 136 19.13 -16.55 -18.49
C LEU A 136 20.48 -16.43 -17.77
N ARG A 137 21.44 -15.69 -18.36
CA ARG A 137 22.81 -15.51 -17.88
C ARG A 137 23.17 -14.05 -17.70
N THR A 138 24.25 -13.79 -16.99
CA THR A 138 24.87 -12.45 -16.93
C THR A 138 25.34 -12.01 -18.31
N GLY A 139 25.01 -10.79 -18.69
CA GLY A 139 25.29 -10.21 -20.00
C GLY A 139 24.15 -10.32 -21.01
N ASP A 140 23.17 -11.20 -20.77
CA ASP A 140 22.04 -11.41 -21.66
C ASP A 140 21.07 -10.22 -21.64
N LEU A 141 20.35 -10.05 -22.75
CA LEU A 141 19.14 -9.22 -22.83
C LEU A 141 17.93 -10.14 -22.69
N LEU A 142 17.01 -9.75 -21.79
CA LEU A 142 15.72 -10.39 -21.64
C LEU A 142 14.65 -9.43 -22.16
N ARG A 143 13.91 -9.86 -23.18
CA ARG A 143 12.78 -9.13 -23.75
C ARG A 143 11.49 -9.86 -23.39
N VAL A 144 10.56 -9.13 -22.77
CA VAL A 144 9.25 -9.66 -22.40
C VAL A 144 8.19 -8.85 -23.11
N ARG A 145 7.34 -9.53 -23.89
CA ARG A 145 6.20 -8.93 -24.59
C ARG A 145 4.90 -9.52 -24.11
N SER A 146 3.92 -8.67 -23.85
CA SER A 146 2.56 -9.10 -23.51
C SER A 146 1.53 -8.35 -24.34
N ARG A 147 0.44 -9.03 -24.68
CA ARG A 147 -0.73 -8.43 -25.32
C ARG A 147 -1.99 -8.87 -24.61
N HIS A 148 -2.85 -7.90 -24.32
CA HIS A 148 -4.15 -8.11 -23.72
C HIS A 148 -5.23 -7.46 -24.57
N ARG A 149 -6.41 -8.08 -24.59
CA ARG A 149 -7.63 -7.50 -25.12
C ARG A 149 -8.44 -6.90 -24.01
N ILE A 150 -8.86 -5.64 -24.20
CA ILE A 150 -9.73 -4.90 -23.29
C ILE A 150 -11.17 -5.04 -23.78
N ARG A 151 -12.11 -5.34 -22.85
CA ARG A 151 -13.54 -5.49 -23.20
C ARG A 151 -14.42 -4.88 -22.13
N GLY A 152 -15.02 -3.71 -22.41
CA GLY A 152 -15.98 -3.07 -21.53
C GLY A 152 -15.43 -2.72 -20.15
N LEU A 153 -14.19 -2.30 -20.04
CA LEU A 153 -13.64 -1.75 -18.80
C LEU A 153 -14.35 -0.43 -18.49
N HIS A 154 -14.72 -0.23 -17.23
CA HIS A 154 -15.35 1.03 -16.79
C HIS A 154 -14.37 2.20 -16.65
N GLY A 155 -13.13 2.00 -17.01
CA GLY A 155 -12.04 2.96 -17.10
C GLY A 155 -10.75 2.21 -17.45
N LEU A 156 -9.79 2.88 -18.06
CA LEU A 156 -8.44 2.33 -18.13
C LEU A 156 -7.83 2.43 -16.73
N HIS A 157 -7.27 1.31 -16.28
CA HIS A 157 -6.44 1.32 -15.09
C HIS A 157 -5.29 2.29 -15.30
N GLN A 158 -4.83 2.91 -14.25
CA GLN A 158 -3.59 3.67 -14.26
C GLN A 158 -2.51 2.81 -14.91
N VAL A 159 -1.83 3.38 -15.88
CA VAL A 159 -0.59 2.79 -16.38
C VAL A 159 0.46 3.17 -15.33
N GLU A 160 0.51 2.38 -14.27
CA GLU A 160 1.55 2.51 -13.27
C GLU A 160 2.86 2.01 -13.89
N TRP A 161 3.80 2.91 -14.03
CA TRP A 161 5.15 2.58 -14.39
C TRP A 161 6.03 2.39 -13.14
N ASP A 162 5.50 1.71 -12.18
CA ASP A 162 6.29 1.18 -11.06
C ASP A 162 7.08 -0.08 -11.45
N GLY A 163 7.34 -0.24 -12.73
CA GLY A 163 8.00 -1.42 -13.28
C GLY A 163 9.12 -1.92 -12.40
N ALA A 164 8.97 -3.12 -11.83
CA ALA A 164 9.90 -3.80 -10.93
C ALA A 164 10.60 -2.80 -9.99
N ALA A 165 9.92 -2.46 -8.91
CA ALA A 165 10.30 -1.47 -7.91
C ALA A 165 11.83 -1.27 -7.82
N ASN A 166 12.28 -0.06 -8.09
CA ASN A 166 13.68 0.38 -7.96
C ASN A 166 14.69 -0.06 -9.04
N LEU A 167 14.25 -0.47 -10.23
CA LEU A 167 15.18 -0.70 -11.33
C LEU A 167 15.42 0.58 -12.13
N PRO A 168 16.67 0.93 -12.47
CA PRO A 168 16.95 2.03 -13.37
C PRO A 168 16.39 1.76 -14.76
N VAL A 169 15.68 2.73 -15.34
CA VAL A 169 15.05 2.63 -16.66
C VAL A 169 15.61 3.70 -17.58
N ALA A 170 16.20 3.29 -18.70
CA ALA A 170 16.80 4.23 -19.66
C ALA A 170 15.73 4.97 -20.46
N ARG A 171 14.69 4.27 -20.91
CA ARG A 171 13.62 4.89 -21.69
C ARG A 171 12.27 4.25 -21.41
N ARG A 172 11.27 5.10 -21.15
CA ARG A 172 9.86 4.72 -21.06
C ARG A 172 9.07 5.39 -22.18
N ARG A 173 8.15 4.65 -22.79
CA ARG A 173 7.26 5.18 -23.81
C ARG A 173 5.85 4.65 -23.63
N LEU A 174 4.86 5.55 -23.67
CA LEU A 174 3.45 5.23 -23.69
C LEU A 174 2.82 5.83 -24.94
N ASP A 175 2.28 5.00 -25.81
CA ASP A 175 1.48 5.40 -26.95
C ASP A 175 0.01 5.12 -26.65
N LEU A 176 -0.81 6.17 -26.64
CA LEU A 176 -2.26 6.12 -26.46
C LEU A 176 -2.92 6.47 -27.79
N ALA A 177 -3.68 5.55 -28.37
CA ALA A 177 -4.44 5.78 -29.58
C ALA A 177 -5.94 5.63 -29.34
N TYR A 178 -6.75 6.51 -29.91
CA TYR A 178 -8.19 6.58 -29.72
C TYR A 178 -8.89 7.20 -30.94
N PRO A 179 -10.19 6.92 -31.18
CA PRO A 179 -10.95 7.55 -32.25
C PRO A 179 -11.05 9.08 -32.08
N ASP A 180 -11.18 9.80 -33.20
CA ASP A 180 -11.26 11.28 -33.23
C ASP A 180 -12.56 11.84 -32.61
N ASP A 181 -13.59 11.01 -32.45
CA ASP A 181 -14.81 11.31 -31.71
C ASP A 181 -14.67 11.15 -30.18
N HIS A 182 -13.46 10.97 -29.68
CA HIS A 182 -13.12 10.88 -28.26
C HIS A 182 -12.19 12.00 -27.86
N THR A 183 -12.24 12.39 -26.58
CA THR A 183 -11.23 13.25 -25.96
C THR A 183 -10.40 12.43 -24.98
N LEU A 184 -9.11 12.69 -24.97
CA LEU A 184 -8.17 12.10 -24.02
C LEU A 184 -7.60 13.20 -23.12
N THR A 185 -7.91 13.11 -21.83
CA THR A 185 -7.18 13.83 -20.79
C THR A 185 -6.21 12.88 -20.14
N VAL A 186 -4.97 13.30 -19.95
CA VAL A 186 -3.94 12.48 -19.30
C VAL A 186 -3.42 13.22 -18.08
N GLY A 187 -3.67 12.70 -16.91
CA GLY A 187 -2.99 13.11 -15.70
C GLY A 187 -1.60 12.48 -15.68
N ILE A 188 -0.56 13.30 -15.48
CA ILE A 188 0.82 12.84 -15.36
C ILE A 188 1.32 13.33 -14.01
N ARG A 189 1.60 12.39 -13.11
CA ARG A 189 2.31 12.66 -11.87
C ARG A 189 3.72 12.10 -12.01
N ALA A 190 4.69 12.99 -12.03
CA ALA A 190 6.10 12.65 -12.11
C ALA A 190 6.85 13.35 -10.97
N PRO A 191 7.87 12.71 -10.37
CA PRO A 191 8.81 13.41 -9.52
C PRO A 191 9.42 14.59 -10.27
N GLU A 192 9.75 15.67 -9.55
CA GLU A 192 10.30 16.91 -10.15
C GLU A 192 11.52 16.64 -11.03
N VAL A 193 12.35 15.68 -10.62
CA VAL A 193 13.54 15.20 -11.38
C VAL A 193 13.13 14.57 -12.73
N VAL A 194 11.99 13.89 -12.80
CA VAL A 194 11.51 13.23 -14.02
C VAL A 194 10.84 14.22 -14.97
N ALA A 195 10.27 15.31 -14.44
CA ALA A 195 9.52 16.30 -15.24
C ALA A 195 10.37 16.93 -16.36
N GLY A 196 11.66 17.18 -16.12
CA GLY A 196 12.60 17.69 -17.12
C GLY A 196 12.95 16.70 -18.24
N HIS A 197 12.68 15.42 -18.05
CA HIS A 197 12.96 14.34 -18.99
C HIS A 197 11.71 13.83 -19.73
N LEU A 198 10.55 14.45 -19.48
CA LEU A 198 9.26 14.05 -20.02
C LEU A 198 8.92 14.86 -21.27
N SER A 199 8.54 14.20 -22.34
CA SER A 199 8.01 14.83 -23.55
C SER A 199 6.66 14.23 -23.92
N THR A 200 5.76 15.06 -24.45
CA THR A 200 4.44 14.64 -24.94
C THR A 200 4.26 15.14 -26.36
N THR A 201 3.81 14.26 -27.25
CA THR A 201 3.55 14.58 -28.67
C THR A 201 2.19 14.05 -29.06
N ASP A 202 1.36 14.92 -29.62
CA ASP A 202 0.07 14.56 -30.20
C ASP A 202 0.20 14.44 -31.73
N SER A 203 -0.47 13.45 -32.30
CA SER A 203 -0.59 13.24 -33.73
C SER A 203 -1.97 12.66 -34.05
N GLY A 204 -2.43 12.84 -35.28
CA GLY A 204 -3.69 12.27 -35.75
C GLY A 204 -3.62 11.91 -37.19
N ASP A 205 -4.27 10.82 -37.59
CA ASP A 205 -4.36 10.33 -38.97
C ASP A 205 -5.68 9.55 -39.12
N ASP A 206 -6.40 9.83 -40.21
CA ASP A 206 -7.54 9.09 -40.74
C ASP A 206 -8.56 8.57 -39.69
N GLY A 207 -9.11 9.48 -38.85
CA GLY A 207 -10.12 9.17 -37.82
C GLY A 207 -9.55 8.59 -36.54
N THR A 208 -8.23 8.62 -36.35
CA THR A 208 -7.56 8.20 -35.12
C THR A 208 -6.64 9.30 -34.59
N GLN A 209 -6.78 9.62 -33.34
CA GLN A 209 -5.86 10.48 -32.60
C GLN A 209 -4.87 9.64 -31.81
N SER A 210 -3.67 10.14 -31.61
CA SER A 210 -2.69 9.49 -30.74
C SER A 210 -1.92 10.49 -29.90
N ARG A 211 -1.60 10.10 -28.70
CA ARG A 211 -0.71 10.80 -27.78
C ARG A 211 0.43 9.90 -27.37
N THR A 212 1.64 10.34 -27.63
CA THR A 212 2.87 9.68 -27.23
C THR A 212 3.49 10.43 -26.05
N ILE A 213 3.79 9.71 -24.98
CA ILE A 213 4.48 10.22 -23.80
C ILE A 213 5.78 9.45 -23.66
N VAL A 214 6.90 10.17 -23.60
CA VAL A 214 8.24 9.59 -23.48
C VAL A 214 8.93 10.18 -22.26
N VAL A 215 9.54 9.30 -21.46
CA VAL A 215 10.52 9.68 -20.44
C VAL A 215 11.85 9.06 -20.84
N ASP A 216 12.83 9.92 -21.09
CA ASP A 216 14.16 9.52 -21.53
C ASP A 216 15.18 9.89 -20.43
N ALA A 217 15.86 8.88 -19.89
CA ALA A 217 16.83 9.08 -18.80
C ALA A 217 18.06 9.86 -19.23
N SER A 218 18.37 9.90 -20.55
CA SER A 218 19.50 10.66 -21.04
C SER A 218 19.27 12.17 -21.08
N GLY A 219 18.01 12.64 -20.90
CA GLY A 219 17.66 14.06 -20.94
C GLY A 219 18.12 14.82 -22.19
N PRO A 220 17.62 16.04 -22.39
CA PRO A 220 18.01 16.85 -23.53
C PRO A 220 19.48 17.30 -23.46
N ASP A 221 20.07 17.35 -22.28
CA ASP A 221 21.46 17.79 -22.03
C ASP A 221 22.44 16.64 -21.79
N GLY A 222 21.99 15.38 -21.91
CA GLY A 222 22.83 14.19 -21.73
C GLY A 222 23.16 13.83 -20.27
N ASP A 223 22.58 14.53 -19.31
CA ASP A 223 22.72 14.18 -17.87
C ASP A 223 21.84 12.95 -17.56
N PRO A 224 22.43 11.83 -17.08
CA PRO A 224 21.68 10.64 -16.76
C PRO A 224 20.75 10.88 -15.58
N LEU A 225 19.48 10.48 -15.72
CA LEU A 225 18.55 10.45 -14.62
C LEU A 225 19.08 9.48 -13.56
N ALA A 226 19.49 9.98 -12.42
CA ALA A 226 19.85 9.13 -11.29
C ALA A 226 18.62 8.25 -10.96
N ALA A 227 18.83 6.99 -10.54
CA ALA A 227 17.77 6.12 -10.10
C ALA A 227 17.04 6.76 -8.90
N HIS A 228 16.01 7.50 -9.17
CA HIS A 228 15.17 8.09 -8.13
C HIS A 228 13.92 7.23 -8.00
N GLY A 229 13.75 6.67 -6.82
CA GLY A 229 12.56 5.93 -6.41
C GLY A 229 11.32 6.83 -6.33
N GLY A 230 10.97 7.44 -7.45
CA GLY A 230 9.76 8.25 -7.60
C GLY A 230 8.80 7.56 -8.55
N GLU A 231 7.56 7.37 -8.10
CA GLU A 231 6.50 6.76 -8.87
C GLU A 231 6.06 7.71 -9.99
N LEU A 232 6.27 7.32 -11.25
CA LEU A 232 5.65 7.97 -12.40
C LEU A 232 4.30 7.31 -12.65
N VAL A 233 3.22 8.04 -12.39
CA VAL A 233 1.85 7.57 -12.65
C VAL A 233 1.26 8.35 -13.80
N ILE A 234 0.77 7.63 -14.81
CA ILE A 234 0.03 8.20 -15.92
C ILE A 234 -1.39 7.67 -15.85
N THR A 235 -2.36 8.58 -15.73
CA THR A 235 -3.78 8.24 -15.67
C THR A 235 -4.47 8.71 -16.95
N PRO A 236 -4.65 7.85 -17.95
CA PRO A 236 -5.41 8.19 -19.15
C PRO A 236 -6.92 8.23 -18.83
N HIS A 237 -7.57 9.29 -19.30
CA HIS A 237 -8.98 9.52 -19.13
C HIS A 237 -9.64 9.73 -20.49
N PHE A 238 -10.36 8.72 -20.95
CA PHE A 238 -11.07 8.76 -22.23
C PHE A 238 -12.52 9.18 -22.01
N VAL A 239 -12.93 10.24 -22.69
CA VAL A 239 -14.32 10.69 -22.75
C VAL A 239 -14.75 10.66 -24.20
N ALA A 240 -15.76 9.86 -24.54
CA ALA A 240 -16.40 9.95 -25.84
C ALA A 240 -17.16 11.29 -25.94
N VAL A 241 -17.03 11.98 -27.07
CA VAL A 241 -17.68 13.29 -27.31
C VAL A 241 -18.94 13.05 -28.16
N GLY A 242 -20.13 13.36 -27.62
CA GLY A 242 -21.40 13.26 -28.36
C GLY A 242 -22.61 13.50 -27.47
N ASP A 243 -23.65 14.11 -28.05
CA ASP A 243 -24.90 14.42 -27.33
C ASP A 243 -25.73 13.16 -26.95
N ASP A 244 -25.44 12.02 -27.60
CA ASP A 244 -26.11 10.74 -27.42
C ASP A 244 -25.36 9.74 -26.53
N LEU A 245 -24.37 10.19 -25.76
CA LEU A 245 -23.66 9.29 -24.84
C LEU A 245 -24.66 8.63 -23.88
N PRO A 246 -24.67 7.30 -23.80
CA PRO A 246 -25.52 6.63 -22.83
C PRO A 246 -25.17 7.19 -21.44
N LYS A 247 -26.19 7.50 -20.64
CA LYS A 247 -26.09 7.92 -19.22
C LYS A 247 -25.29 6.92 -18.35
N THR A 248 -24.54 6.04 -18.96
CA THR A 248 -23.84 4.90 -18.44
C THR A 248 -22.33 5.09 -18.25
N VAL A 249 -21.71 6.13 -18.81
CA VAL A 249 -20.29 6.44 -18.56
C VAL A 249 -20.18 7.23 -17.25
N PHE A 250 -20.25 6.52 -16.14
CA PHE A 250 -20.25 7.12 -14.81
C PHE A 250 -18.85 7.12 -14.15
N ALA A 251 -17.89 6.47 -14.77
CA ALA A 251 -16.54 6.36 -14.20
C ALA A 251 -15.75 7.67 -14.31
N ALA A 252 -16.16 8.55 -15.19
CA ALA A 252 -15.46 9.77 -15.53
C ALA A 252 -16.45 10.94 -15.74
N GLY A 253 -15.98 12.17 -15.51
CA GLY A 253 -16.81 13.38 -15.68
C GLY A 253 -15.97 14.63 -15.94
N PRO A 254 -16.60 15.77 -16.22
CA PRO A 254 -15.88 17.02 -16.41
C PRO A 254 -15.19 17.52 -15.13
N ASP A 255 -15.73 17.16 -13.99
CA ASP A 255 -15.23 17.50 -12.67
C ASP A 255 -15.63 16.45 -11.63
N TRP A 256 -15.06 16.54 -10.44
CA TRP A 256 -15.31 15.61 -9.33
C TRP A 256 -16.76 15.63 -8.81
N GLU A 257 -17.43 16.77 -8.93
CA GLU A 257 -18.84 16.90 -8.54
C GLU A 257 -19.75 16.08 -9.47
N ALA A 258 -19.52 16.17 -10.77
CA ALA A 258 -20.26 15.41 -11.77
C ALA A 258 -20.02 13.90 -11.60
N VAL A 259 -18.79 13.49 -11.34
CA VAL A 259 -18.43 12.09 -11.04
C VAL A 259 -19.14 11.60 -9.78
N ALA A 260 -19.09 12.37 -8.68
CA ALA A 260 -19.74 12.02 -7.42
C ALA A 260 -21.27 11.89 -7.59
N ARG A 261 -21.92 12.87 -8.22
CA ARG A 261 -23.37 12.84 -8.49
C ARG A 261 -23.77 11.69 -9.42
N GLY A 262 -22.96 11.43 -10.43
CA GLY A 262 -23.17 10.33 -11.38
C GLY A 262 -23.14 8.97 -10.69
N TYR A 263 -22.16 8.74 -9.85
CA TYR A 263 -21.99 7.49 -9.13
C TYR A 263 -23.02 7.35 -7.99
N ALA A 264 -23.31 8.42 -7.24
CA ALA A 264 -24.33 8.43 -6.19
C ALA A 264 -25.68 7.92 -6.71
N ARG A 265 -26.16 8.44 -7.86
CA ARG A 265 -27.41 7.97 -8.49
C ARG A 265 -27.42 6.49 -8.83
N ARG A 266 -26.25 5.91 -9.13
CA ARG A 266 -26.13 4.49 -9.48
C ARG A 266 -26.17 3.58 -8.27
N VAL A 267 -25.56 3.99 -7.17
CA VAL A 267 -25.48 3.17 -5.96
C VAL A 267 -26.72 3.31 -5.07
N ASP A 268 -27.53 4.35 -5.25
CA ASP A 268 -28.62 4.71 -4.32
C ASP A 268 -29.61 3.56 -4.08
N SER A 269 -30.03 2.86 -5.13
CA SER A 269 -30.93 1.70 -5.00
C SER A 269 -30.32 0.54 -4.21
N HIS A 270 -29.00 0.45 -4.13
CA HIS A 270 -28.27 -0.58 -3.37
C HIS A 270 -28.13 -0.22 -1.89
N LEU A 271 -28.34 1.06 -1.55
CA LEU A 271 -28.25 1.61 -0.19
C LEU A 271 -29.62 1.65 0.53
N ALA A 272 -30.64 1.06 -0.05
CA ALA A 272 -31.97 1.01 0.54
C ALA A 272 -32.10 -0.22 1.46
N ALA A 273 -32.70 -0.01 2.63
CA ALA A 273 -33.10 -1.11 3.52
C ALA A 273 -34.46 -1.67 3.11
N ASP A 274 -34.59 -2.99 3.02
CA ASP A 274 -35.89 -3.63 3.02
C ASP A 274 -36.51 -3.57 4.43
N GLU A 275 -37.81 -3.97 4.54
CA GLU A 275 -38.53 -3.89 5.82
C GLU A 275 -37.89 -4.77 6.91
N ALA A 276 -37.28 -5.90 6.56
CA ALA A 276 -36.60 -6.77 7.53
C ALA A 276 -35.35 -6.12 8.09
N LEU A 277 -34.52 -5.56 7.23
CA LEU A 277 -33.32 -4.83 7.64
C LEU A 277 -33.66 -3.57 8.44
N ALA A 278 -34.71 -2.84 8.03
CA ALA A 278 -35.17 -1.65 8.74
C ALA A 278 -35.68 -1.97 10.16
N ARG A 279 -36.38 -3.10 10.34
CA ARG A 279 -36.80 -3.57 11.68
C ARG A 279 -35.58 -3.92 12.54
N THR A 280 -34.59 -4.61 11.97
CA THR A 280 -33.35 -4.94 12.69
C THR A 280 -32.64 -3.68 13.14
N ALA A 281 -32.47 -2.70 12.25
CA ALA A 281 -31.82 -1.43 12.59
C ALA A 281 -32.55 -0.70 13.73
N ARG A 282 -33.89 -0.60 13.65
CA ARG A 282 -34.70 0.02 14.73
C ARG A 282 -34.57 -0.71 16.06
N ALA A 283 -34.55 -2.05 16.05
CA ALA A 283 -34.42 -2.85 17.28
C ALA A 283 -33.05 -2.67 17.96
N ILE A 284 -31.96 -2.47 17.18
CA ILE A 284 -30.62 -2.26 17.71
C ILE A 284 -30.52 -0.92 18.46
N VAL A 285 -31.21 0.11 17.98
CA VAL A 285 -31.14 1.47 18.54
C VAL A 285 -32.33 1.82 19.44
N ASP A 286 -33.19 0.83 19.77
CA ASP A 286 -34.38 1.06 20.58
C ASP A 286 -34.02 1.64 21.96
N GLY A 287 -34.69 2.73 22.34
CA GLY A 287 -34.42 3.45 23.59
C GLY A 287 -33.14 4.27 23.62
N VAL A 288 -32.46 4.45 22.49
CA VAL A 288 -31.23 5.29 22.41
C VAL A 288 -31.56 6.60 21.68
N ASP A 289 -31.46 7.73 22.41
CA ASP A 289 -31.75 9.06 21.86
C ASP A 289 -30.55 9.69 21.15
N ASP A 290 -29.32 9.45 21.63
CA ASP A 290 -28.10 10.05 21.08
C ASP A 290 -27.76 9.46 19.71
N GLU A 291 -27.76 10.31 18.67
CA GLU A 291 -27.51 9.88 17.30
C GLU A 291 -26.14 9.25 17.09
N ARG A 292 -25.11 9.78 17.77
CA ARG A 292 -23.78 9.22 17.70
C ARG A 292 -23.74 7.78 18.24
N THR A 293 -24.33 7.57 19.40
CA THR A 293 -24.44 6.24 20.02
C THR A 293 -25.23 5.28 19.11
N ARG A 294 -26.31 5.77 18.46
CA ARG A 294 -27.07 4.97 17.48
C ARG A 294 -26.18 4.52 16.32
N VAL A 295 -25.37 5.42 15.75
CA VAL A 295 -24.42 5.06 14.67
C VAL A 295 -23.41 4.04 15.19
N GLU A 296 -22.83 4.24 16.37
CA GLU A 296 -21.84 3.33 16.96
C GLU A 296 -22.38 1.91 17.16
N LEU A 297 -23.65 1.78 17.59
CA LEU A 297 -24.32 0.50 17.74
C LEU A 297 -24.55 -0.20 16.40
N LEU A 298 -25.03 0.51 15.39
CA LEU A 298 -25.24 -0.03 14.04
C LEU A 298 -23.90 -0.42 13.37
N TYR A 299 -22.89 0.41 13.54
CA TYR A 299 -21.56 0.16 13.02
C TYR A 299 -20.93 -1.10 13.61
N ARG A 300 -20.98 -1.23 14.95
CA ARG A 300 -20.53 -2.42 15.66
C ARG A 300 -21.31 -3.67 15.21
N HIS A 301 -22.64 -3.55 15.07
CA HIS A 301 -23.45 -4.66 14.60
C HIS A 301 -22.97 -5.18 13.23
N VAL A 302 -22.66 -4.30 12.28
CA VAL A 302 -22.15 -4.71 10.97
C VAL A 302 -20.81 -5.43 11.09
N GLN A 303 -19.88 -4.91 11.91
CA GLN A 303 -18.55 -5.53 12.13
C GLN A 303 -18.66 -6.90 12.83
N GLU A 304 -19.59 -7.08 13.76
CA GLU A 304 -19.77 -8.33 14.51
C GLU A 304 -20.53 -9.41 13.75
N THR A 305 -21.42 -9.02 12.83
CA THR A 305 -22.32 -9.95 12.15
C THR A 305 -21.95 -10.25 10.71
N CYS A 306 -21.06 -9.46 10.11
CA CYS A 306 -20.67 -9.61 8.72
C CYS A 306 -19.15 -9.76 8.58
N ARG A 307 -18.74 -10.82 7.89
CA ARG A 307 -17.33 -11.02 7.55
C ARG A 307 -16.95 -10.22 6.32
N TYR A 308 -15.77 -9.55 6.33
CA TYR A 308 -15.19 -8.99 5.12
C TYR A 308 -14.75 -10.11 4.18
N LEU A 309 -15.19 -10.01 2.92
CA LEU A 309 -14.78 -10.90 1.84
C LEU A 309 -14.72 -10.09 0.55
N GLY A 310 -13.52 -9.88 0.03
CA GLY A 310 -13.30 -9.15 -1.22
C GLY A 310 -13.72 -9.99 -2.42
N LEU A 311 -14.90 -9.70 -2.98
CA LEU A 311 -15.43 -10.34 -4.19
C LEU A 311 -15.44 -9.31 -5.32
N PHE A 312 -14.45 -9.38 -6.20
CA PHE A 312 -14.30 -8.46 -7.34
C PHE A 312 -14.65 -9.20 -8.64
N ASP A 313 -15.95 -9.36 -8.91
CA ASP A 313 -16.46 -9.95 -10.14
C ASP A 313 -17.28 -8.92 -10.95
N GLY A 314 -17.01 -8.78 -12.21
CA GLY A 314 -17.79 -7.97 -13.14
C GLY A 314 -18.16 -6.58 -12.64
N LEU A 315 -19.46 -6.23 -12.62
CA LEU A 315 -19.98 -4.98 -12.07
C LEU A 315 -19.82 -4.88 -10.55
N GLY A 316 -19.69 -6.01 -9.83
CA GLY A 316 -19.38 -6.07 -8.40
C GLY A 316 -18.05 -5.43 -8.05
N GLY A 317 -17.13 -5.28 -9.03
CA GLY A 317 -15.91 -4.48 -8.85
C GLY A 317 -16.18 -2.98 -8.64
N ILE A 318 -17.34 -2.46 -9.06
CA ILE A 318 -17.66 -1.02 -9.03
C ILE A 318 -18.90 -0.75 -8.18
N LEU A 319 -19.98 -1.54 -8.31
CA LEU A 319 -21.23 -1.32 -7.60
C LEU A 319 -21.31 -2.19 -6.34
N PRO A 320 -21.85 -1.66 -5.23
CA PRO A 320 -22.14 -2.49 -4.06
C PRO A 320 -23.21 -3.54 -4.37
N ARG A 321 -23.21 -4.65 -3.66
CA ARG A 321 -24.38 -5.52 -3.59
C ARG A 321 -25.50 -4.81 -2.80
N PRO A 322 -26.79 -5.13 -3.05
CA PRO A 322 -27.87 -4.59 -2.23
C PRO A 322 -27.64 -4.84 -0.74
N ALA A 323 -27.89 -3.83 0.09
CA ALA A 323 -27.67 -3.88 1.54
C ALA A 323 -28.32 -5.10 2.21
N SER A 324 -29.59 -5.40 1.85
CA SER A 324 -30.33 -6.54 2.39
C SER A 324 -29.74 -7.91 1.97
N GLU A 325 -29.05 -7.96 0.82
CA GLU A 325 -28.35 -9.18 0.40
C GLU A 325 -27.12 -9.42 1.27
N THR A 326 -26.33 -8.36 1.54
CA THR A 326 -25.16 -8.41 2.43
C THR A 326 -25.58 -8.85 3.84
N ALA A 327 -26.63 -8.25 4.39
CA ALA A 327 -27.19 -8.64 5.70
C ALA A 327 -27.58 -10.11 5.76
N ARG A 328 -28.29 -10.62 4.74
CA ARG A 328 -28.73 -12.01 4.70
C ARG A 328 -27.58 -13.00 4.57
N LYS A 329 -26.53 -12.65 3.82
CA LYS A 329 -25.38 -13.52 3.60
C LYS A 329 -24.37 -13.50 4.75
N GLY A 330 -24.33 -12.43 5.55
CA GLY A 330 -23.36 -12.25 6.62
C GLY A 330 -21.92 -12.03 6.13
N PHE A 331 -21.75 -11.62 4.87
CA PHE A 331 -20.45 -11.23 4.31
C PHE A 331 -20.59 -10.25 3.15
N GLY A 332 -19.58 -9.47 2.92
CA GLY A 332 -19.49 -8.54 1.80
C GLY A 332 -18.09 -7.94 1.64
N ASP A 333 -17.84 -7.31 0.49
CA ASP A 333 -16.65 -6.48 0.29
C ASP A 333 -16.84 -5.08 0.93
N CYS A 334 -15.87 -4.19 0.76
CA CYS A 334 -15.92 -2.82 1.31
C CYS A 334 -17.21 -2.09 0.93
N LYS A 335 -17.66 -2.25 -0.33
CA LYS A 335 -18.90 -1.63 -0.82
C LYS A 335 -20.14 -2.25 -0.19
N GLY A 336 -20.19 -3.58 -0.07
CA GLY A 336 -21.32 -4.30 0.50
C GLY A 336 -21.51 -4.00 1.99
N LEU A 337 -20.45 -4.01 2.78
CA LEU A 337 -20.51 -3.70 4.22
C LEU A 337 -20.88 -2.23 4.47
N SER A 338 -20.31 -1.31 3.71
CA SER A 338 -20.65 0.12 3.83
C SER A 338 -22.06 0.41 3.36
N ALA A 339 -22.55 -0.24 2.29
CA ALA A 339 -23.94 -0.13 1.83
C ALA A 339 -24.92 -0.62 2.90
N LEU A 340 -24.61 -1.73 3.56
CA LEU A 340 -25.41 -2.26 4.67
C LEU A 340 -25.49 -1.24 5.81
N LEU A 341 -24.35 -0.70 6.26
CA LEU A 341 -24.30 0.29 7.32
C LEU A 341 -25.10 1.56 6.97
N ILE A 342 -24.91 2.11 5.76
CA ILE A 342 -25.64 3.28 5.28
C ILE A 342 -27.15 3.02 5.26
N ALA A 343 -27.58 1.87 4.76
CA ALA A 343 -28.99 1.50 4.73
C ALA A 343 -29.60 1.40 6.14
N MET A 344 -28.87 0.83 7.11
CA MET A 344 -29.31 0.75 8.50
C MET A 344 -29.38 2.14 9.16
N CYS A 345 -28.41 3.02 8.95
CA CYS A 345 -28.43 4.40 9.43
C CYS A 345 -29.65 5.16 8.88
N ARG A 346 -29.87 5.09 7.56
CA ARG A 346 -31.03 5.74 6.91
C ARG A 346 -32.37 5.20 7.41
N ALA A 347 -32.47 3.90 7.70
CA ALA A 347 -33.68 3.27 8.22
C ALA A 347 -34.10 3.76 9.62
N VAL A 348 -33.17 4.38 10.36
CA VAL A 348 -33.42 4.99 11.67
C VAL A 348 -33.33 6.52 11.63
N GLY A 349 -33.37 7.14 10.43
CA GLY A 349 -33.44 8.58 10.23
C GLY A 349 -32.08 9.31 10.33
N ILE A 350 -30.97 8.58 10.30
CA ILE A 350 -29.61 9.17 10.28
C ILE A 350 -29.18 9.35 8.84
N ASP A 351 -28.75 10.56 8.48
CA ASP A 351 -28.22 10.87 7.15
C ASP A 351 -26.82 10.29 6.98
N ALA A 352 -26.68 9.33 6.05
CA ALA A 352 -25.43 8.63 5.81
C ALA A 352 -25.17 8.44 4.32
N HIS A 353 -23.90 8.59 3.91
CA HIS A 353 -23.48 8.66 2.52
C HIS A 353 -22.25 7.81 2.24
N PRO A 354 -22.10 7.32 1.00
CA PRO A 354 -20.91 6.62 0.57
C PRO A 354 -19.72 7.57 0.41
N VAL A 355 -18.53 7.02 0.62
CA VAL A 355 -17.25 7.70 0.39
C VAL A 355 -16.32 6.74 -0.35
N LEU A 356 -15.74 7.21 -1.44
CA LEU A 356 -14.69 6.48 -2.14
C LEU A 356 -13.33 6.93 -1.65
N VAL A 357 -12.46 5.97 -1.40
CA VAL A 357 -11.13 6.18 -0.84
C VAL A 357 -10.09 5.65 -1.80
N ARG A 358 -9.03 6.42 -2.01
CA ARG A 358 -7.78 5.93 -2.58
C ARG A 358 -6.85 5.59 -1.43
N THR A 359 -6.60 4.30 -1.23
CA THR A 359 -5.74 3.85 -0.13
C THR A 359 -4.28 4.23 -0.39
N ARG A 360 -3.52 4.35 0.68
CA ARG A 360 -2.09 4.63 0.63
C ARG A 360 -1.30 3.63 -0.23
N ARG A 361 -1.75 2.38 -0.29
CA ARG A 361 -1.15 1.33 -1.12
C ARG A 361 -1.21 1.66 -2.61
N SER A 362 -2.23 2.38 -3.05
CA SER A 362 -2.41 2.80 -4.45
C SER A 362 -1.77 4.16 -4.77
N GLY A 363 -0.96 4.70 -3.86
CA GLY A 363 -0.31 6.00 -4.03
C GLY A 363 -1.30 7.19 -3.95
N PRO A 364 -0.85 8.44 -4.10
CA PRO A 364 -1.70 9.61 -4.00
C PRO A 364 -2.70 9.73 -5.17
N LEU A 365 -3.84 10.38 -4.91
CA LEU A 365 -4.83 10.75 -5.92
C LEU A 365 -4.26 11.85 -6.83
N ASP A 366 -4.57 11.78 -8.13
CA ASP A 366 -4.41 12.91 -9.05
C ASP A 366 -5.72 13.72 -9.11
N PRO A 367 -5.81 14.88 -8.46
CA PRO A 367 -7.05 15.66 -8.42
C PRO A 367 -7.40 16.30 -9.77
N SER A 368 -6.46 16.38 -10.71
CA SER A 368 -6.70 16.94 -12.05
C SER A 368 -7.48 16.00 -12.97
N VAL A 369 -7.63 14.71 -12.60
CA VAL A 369 -8.27 13.67 -13.41
C VAL A 369 -9.52 13.13 -12.73
N PRO A 370 -10.72 13.69 -12.95
CA PRO A 370 -11.96 13.23 -12.34
C PRO A 370 -12.40 11.85 -12.85
N ASN A 371 -11.93 10.79 -12.19
CA ASN A 371 -12.21 9.41 -12.58
C ASN A 371 -12.30 8.47 -11.36
N LEU A 372 -13.38 7.65 -11.32
CA LEU A 372 -13.63 6.68 -10.24
C LEU A 372 -12.58 5.58 -10.14
N VAL A 373 -11.87 5.26 -11.23
CA VAL A 373 -10.85 4.19 -11.23
C VAL A 373 -9.65 4.51 -10.35
N GLN A 374 -9.51 5.76 -9.92
CA GLN A 374 -8.48 6.13 -8.96
C GLN A 374 -8.74 5.62 -7.54
N PHE A 375 -9.97 5.21 -7.22
CA PHE A 375 -10.33 4.74 -5.89
C PHE A 375 -10.34 3.22 -5.84
N ASP A 376 -9.83 2.67 -4.77
CA ASP A 376 -9.71 1.23 -4.54
C ASP A 376 -10.42 0.76 -3.27
N HIS A 377 -11.06 1.68 -2.53
CA HIS A 377 -11.78 1.37 -1.30
C HIS A 377 -13.06 2.19 -1.15
N PHE A 378 -13.99 1.71 -0.31
CA PHE A 378 -15.32 2.29 -0.12
C PHE A 378 -15.69 2.23 1.35
N ILE A 379 -16.01 3.39 1.95
CA ILE A 379 -16.41 3.53 3.34
C ILE A 379 -17.73 4.31 3.45
N ALA A 380 -18.23 4.50 4.68
CA ALA A 380 -19.42 5.30 4.95
C ALA A 380 -19.05 6.58 5.73
N TRP A 381 -19.88 7.60 5.55
CA TRP A 381 -19.85 8.83 6.32
C TRP A 381 -21.27 9.14 6.83
N ALA A 382 -21.43 9.48 8.11
CA ALA A 382 -22.70 9.87 8.70
C ALA A 382 -22.67 11.33 9.15
N ASP A 383 -23.74 12.11 8.86
CA ASP A 383 -23.85 13.52 9.24
C ASP A 383 -24.27 13.66 10.70
N VAL A 384 -23.42 13.21 11.60
CA VAL A 384 -23.61 13.22 13.05
C VAL A 384 -22.38 13.84 13.68
N ALA A 385 -22.56 14.74 14.65
CA ALA A 385 -21.49 15.37 15.42
C ALA A 385 -20.38 16.04 14.54
N GLY A 386 -20.77 16.65 13.41
CA GLY A 386 -19.85 17.31 12.47
C GLY A 386 -19.19 16.36 11.47
N GLY A 387 -19.72 15.17 11.33
CA GLY A 387 -19.27 14.16 10.37
C GLY A 387 -18.50 13.02 11.02
N LEU A 388 -19.03 11.81 10.86
CA LEU A 388 -18.45 10.60 11.43
C LEU A 388 -18.03 9.65 10.30
N TRP A 389 -16.73 9.40 10.18
CA TRP A 389 -16.15 8.46 9.23
C TRP A 389 -16.25 7.04 9.77
N LEU A 390 -16.64 6.08 8.93
CA LEU A 390 -16.98 4.72 9.33
C LEU A 390 -16.44 3.73 8.30
N ASP A 391 -15.48 2.92 8.68
CA ASP A 391 -14.93 1.86 7.83
C ASP A 391 -15.27 0.48 8.42
N PRO A 392 -16.38 -0.14 8.00
CA PRO A 392 -16.83 -1.42 8.54
C PRO A 392 -15.99 -2.62 8.09
N THR A 393 -14.96 -2.41 7.28
CA THR A 393 -14.08 -3.49 6.80
C THR A 393 -12.97 -3.85 7.78
N TYR A 394 -12.71 -2.97 8.75
CA TYR A 394 -11.76 -3.24 9.82
C TYR A 394 -12.49 -3.66 11.08
N ASP A 395 -12.35 -4.92 11.46
CA ASP A 395 -12.84 -5.40 12.74
C ASP A 395 -12.25 -4.54 13.87
N PHE A 396 -13.05 -4.28 14.91
CA PHE A 396 -12.68 -3.50 16.10
C PHE A 396 -12.35 -2.01 15.84
N CYS A 397 -12.48 -1.50 14.61
CA CYS A 397 -12.27 -0.08 14.33
C CYS A 397 -13.35 0.76 15.02
N PRO A 398 -13.00 1.70 15.92
CA PRO A 398 -14.00 2.54 16.55
C PRO A 398 -14.57 3.57 15.55
N ALA A 399 -15.84 3.92 15.72
CA ALA A 399 -16.48 4.94 14.90
C ALA A 399 -15.73 6.29 15.01
N GLY A 400 -15.45 6.89 13.87
CA GLY A 400 -14.72 8.15 13.75
C GLY A 400 -13.20 8.03 13.70
N LEU A 401 -12.63 6.84 13.90
CA LEU A 401 -11.23 6.56 13.59
C LEU A 401 -11.14 6.14 12.13
N VAL A 402 -10.30 6.82 11.36
CA VAL A 402 -9.94 6.38 10.01
C VAL A 402 -8.57 5.72 10.07
N PRO A 403 -8.44 4.44 9.66
CA PRO A 403 -7.13 3.80 9.55
C PRO A 403 -6.21 4.63 8.67
N THR A 404 -4.95 4.77 9.07
CA THR A 404 -3.99 5.64 8.36
C THR A 404 -3.76 5.24 6.90
N ALA A 405 -4.05 3.99 6.55
CA ALA A 405 -4.05 3.52 5.17
C ALA A 405 -5.07 4.25 4.28
N ASN A 406 -6.15 4.78 4.85
CA ASN A 406 -7.30 5.37 4.14
C ASN A 406 -7.29 6.91 4.12
N ALA A 407 -6.28 7.56 4.66
CA ALA A 407 -6.24 9.02 4.83
C ALA A 407 -5.09 9.72 4.09
N ALA A 408 -4.43 9.03 3.18
CA ALA A 408 -3.26 9.57 2.48
C ALA A 408 -3.61 10.55 1.34
N SER A 409 -4.86 10.53 0.88
CA SER A 409 -5.36 11.34 -0.25
C SER A 409 -6.74 11.90 0.04
N PRO A 410 -7.18 12.94 -0.68
CA PRO A 410 -8.57 13.35 -0.69
C PRO A 410 -9.48 12.15 -1.03
N VAL A 411 -10.64 12.11 -0.43
CA VAL A 411 -11.67 11.10 -0.67
C VAL A 411 -12.84 11.71 -1.42
N LEU A 412 -13.59 10.91 -2.18
CA LEU A 412 -14.76 11.38 -2.91
C LEU A 412 -16.03 11.14 -2.08
N LEU A 413 -16.60 12.21 -1.53
CA LEU A 413 -17.85 12.18 -0.78
C LEU A 413 -19.05 12.22 -1.73
N LEU A 414 -19.97 11.27 -1.60
CA LEU A 414 -21.17 11.17 -2.42
C LEU A 414 -22.40 11.80 -1.73
N HIS A 415 -22.22 13.01 -1.18
CA HIS A 415 -23.29 13.73 -0.51
C HIS A 415 -24.14 14.50 -1.54
N PRO A 416 -25.49 14.54 -1.43
CA PRO A 416 -26.34 15.21 -2.41
C PRO A 416 -26.06 16.73 -2.56
N ASP A 417 -25.83 17.43 -1.43
CA ASP A 417 -25.66 18.88 -1.40
C ASP A 417 -24.19 19.34 -1.48
N ARG A 418 -23.23 18.46 -1.16
CA ARG A 418 -21.80 18.76 -1.14
C ARG A 418 -20.97 17.59 -1.71
N PRO A 419 -21.26 17.16 -2.95
CA PRO A 419 -20.50 16.10 -3.59
C PRO A 419 -19.12 16.61 -4.00
N GLY A 420 -18.12 15.75 -3.98
CA GLY A 420 -16.78 16.09 -4.46
C GLY A 420 -15.67 15.60 -3.56
N LEU A 421 -14.45 16.06 -3.87
CA LEU A 421 -13.26 15.70 -3.06
C LEU A 421 -13.27 16.45 -1.73
N VAL A 422 -13.00 15.71 -0.66
CA VAL A 422 -12.85 16.23 0.70
C VAL A 422 -11.63 15.61 1.37
N GLU A 423 -10.99 16.36 2.25
CA GLU A 423 -9.85 15.85 3.03
C GLU A 423 -10.34 15.19 4.33
N ILE A 424 -9.73 14.05 4.66
CA ILE A 424 -9.86 13.48 6.00
C ILE A 424 -8.80 14.13 6.88
N GLY A 425 -9.24 14.89 7.87
CA GLY A 425 -8.33 15.58 8.79
C GLY A 425 -7.44 14.62 9.58
N THR A 426 -6.23 15.03 9.88
CA THR A 426 -5.26 14.24 10.67
C THR A 426 -5.73 13.94 12.10
N ASP A 427 -6.69 14.72 12.61
CA ASP A 427 -7.38 14.46 13.88
C ASP A 427 -8.26 13.19 13.83
N ARG A 428 -8.66 12.76 12.64
CA ARG A 428 -9.46 11.55 12.40
C ARG A 428 -8.60 10.34 12.04
N ALA A 429 -7.48 10.56 11.37
CA ALA A 429 -6.53 9.53 10.95
C ALA A 429 -5.32 9.48 11.89
N ARG A 430 -5.57 9.12 13.15
CA ARG A 430 -4.52 9.09 14.16
C ARG A 430 -3.69 7.83 14.05
N ALA A 431 -2.37 7.98 13.89
CA ALA A 431 -1.43 6.87 13.90
C ALA A 431 -1.34 6.19 15.27
N GLY A 432 -1.48 6.96 16.35
CA GLY A 432 -1.37 6.48 17.71
C GLY A 432 0.06 6.40 18.23
N SER A 433 0.23 5.59 19.26
CA SER A 433 1.53 5.28 19.89
C SER A 433 1.69 3.79 20.17
N LEU A 434 2.94 3.38 20.33
CA LEU A 434 3.37 2.06 20.82
C LEU A 434 4.25 2.29 22.04
N ASP A 435 3.73 2.03 23.24
CA ASP A 435 4.42 2.25 24.49
C ASP A 435 4.77 0.90 25.14
N TYR A 436 6.05 0.69 25.44
CA TYR A 436 6.58 -0.53 26.04
C TYR A 436 7.11 -0.26 27.45
N VAL A 437 6.65 -1.04 28.40
CA VAL A 437 7.23 -1.14 29.73
C VAL A 437 7.83 -2.53 29.88
N ILE A 438 9.10 -2.59 30.26
CA ILE A 438 9.86 -3.82 30.38
C ILE A 438 10.38 -3.91 31.82
N GLU A 439 9.91 -4.92 32.53
CA GLU A 439 10.36 -5.28 33.86
C GLU A 439 11.13 -6.58 33.77
N ALA A 440 12.40 -6.58 34.17
CA ALA A 440 13.29 -7.72 33.97
C ALA A 440 14.25 -7.92 35.13
N GLU A 441 14.68 -9.16 35.31
CA GLU A 441 15.83 -9.53 36.13
C GLU A 441 16.86 -10.21 35.24
N ILE A 442 18.14 -9.87 35.43
CA ILE A 442 19.26 -10.49 34.72
C ILE A 442 20.25 -11.07 35.73
N ASP A 443 20.66 -12.31 35.53
CA ASP A 443 21.63 -12.96 36.39
C ASP A 443 23.10 -12.67 35.99
N ALA A 444 24.05 -13.14 36.78
CA ALA A 444 25.48 -12.99 36.52
C ALA A 444 25.98 -13.71 35.27
N HIS A 445 25.20 -14.59 34.68
CA HIS A 445 25.53 -15.35 33.48
C HIS A 445 24.90 -14.77 32.20
N GLY A 446 24.00 -13.79 32.36
CA GLY A 446 23.30 -13.14 31.27
C GLY A 446 21.95 -13.80 30.92
N SER A 447 21.44 -14.68 31.79
CA SER A 447 20.06 -15.15 31.69
C SER A 447 19.11 -14.06 32.16
N MET A 448 17.98 -13.92 31.48
CA MET A 448 17.01 -12.85 31.75
C MET A 448 15.59 -13.41 31.78
N ASP A 449 14.88 -13.08 32.85
CA ASP A 449 13.43 -13.21 32.92
C ASP A 449 12.79 -11.82 32.82
N ALA A 450 11.77 -11.67 31.96
CA ALA A 450 11.15 -10.39 31.77
C ALA A 450 9.66 -10.46 31.42
N VAL A 451 8.98 -9.39 31.77
CA VAL A 451 7.63 -9.06 31.31
C VAL A 451 7.70 -7.78 30.49
N VAL A 452 7.19 -7.85 29.27
CA VAL A 452 7.03 -6.71 28.38
C VAL A 452 5.56 -6.38 28.28
N THR A 453 5.14 -5.23 28.76
CA THR A 453 3.79 -4.70 28.59
C THR A 453 3.80 -3.72 27.43
N GLU A 454 3.11 -4.06 26.33
CA GLU A 454 2.86 -3.16 25.21
C GLU A 454 1.50 -2.50 25.36
N THR A 455 1.44 -1.18 25.22
CA THR A 455 0.21 -0.41 25.09
C THR A 455 0.18 0.26 23.74
N ALA A 456 -0.82 -0.09 22.92
CA ALA A 456 -0.99 0.44 21.56
C ALA A 456 -2.29 1.25 21.47
N THR A 457 -2.22 2.44 20.87
CA THR A 457 -3.35 3.36 20.75
C THR A 457 -3.75 3.60 19.30
N ASP A 458 -4.95 4.12 19.07
CA ASP A 458 -5.49 4.53 17.77
C ASP A 458 -5.26 3.48 16.65
N THR A 459 -4.72 3.86 15.48
CA THR A 459 -4.49 2.91 14.36
C THR A 459 -3.49 1.82 14.72
N ALA A 460 -2.44 2.14 15.50
CA ALA A 460 -1.50 1.12 15.97
C ALA A 460 -2.20 0.10 16.88
N GLY A 461 -3.07 0.56 17.79
CA GLY A 461 -3.90 -0.27 18.64
C GLY A 461 -4.90 -1.12 17.88
N LEU A 462 -5.54 -0.55 16.86
CA LEU A 462 -6.44 -1.26 15.97
C LEU A 462 -5.74 -2.46 15.29
N TYR A 463 -4.60 -2.21 14.63
CA TYR A 463 -3.85 -3.29 13.96
C TYR A 463 -3.33 -4.34 14.95
N ARG A 464 -2.94 -3.92 16.15
CA ARG A 464 -2.54 -4.87 17.19
C ARG A 464 -3.71 -5.77 17.60
N ARG A 465 -4.90 -5.21 17.77
CA ARG A 465 -6.12 -5.97 18.14
C ARG A 465 -6.53 -6.95 17.04
N ILE A 466 -6.53 -6.53 15.79
CA ILE A 466 -6.83 -7.41 14.65
C ILE A 466 -5.86 -8.60 14.64
N ASN A 467 -4.55 -8.34 14.79
CA ASN A 467 -3.55 -9.41 14.82
C ASN A 467 -3.68 -10.36 16.02
N LEU A 468 -4.22 -9.89 17.15
CA LEU A 468 -4.45 -10.71 18.34
C LEU A 468 -5.75 -11.54 18.26
N ALA A 469 -6.73 -11.06 17.50
CA ALA A 469 -8.00 -11.77 17.29
C ALA A 469 -7.86 -12.95 16.34
N ASP A 470 -6.81 -12.98 15.52
CA ASP A 470 -6.48 -14.15 14.70
C ASP A 470 -5.93 -15.26 15.59
N THR A 471 -6.79 -16.24 15.88
CA THR A 471 -6.49 -17.38 16.78
C THR A 471 -5.44 -18.34 16.22
N GLU A 472 -5.11 -18.25 14.94
CA GLU A 472 -4.06 -19.05 14.29
C GLU A 472 -2.66 -18.43 14.47
N VAL A 473 -2.57 -17.17 14.92
CA VAL A 473 -1.29 -16.51 15.13
C VAL A 473 -0.66 -17.00 16.43
N ASP A 474 0.37 -17.84 16.30
CA ASP A 474 1.21 -18.28 17.42
C ASP A 474 1.81 -17.05 18.15
N ALA A 475 1.72 -17.03 19.48
CA ALA A 475 2.34 -16.01 20.34
C ALA A 475 3.80 -15.71 19.95
N ARG A 476 4.52 -16.71 19.43
CA ARG A 476 5.89 -16.56 18.92
C ARG A 476 5.99 -15.72 17.65
N VAL A 477 4.95 -15.69 16.81
CA VAL A 477 4.92 -14.85 15.57
C VAL A 477 4.78 -13.40 15.97
N LEU A 478 3.85 -13.08 16.88
CA LEU A 478 3.68 -11.74 17.43
C LEU A 478 4.91 -11.27 18.20
N ALA A 479 5.49 -12.16 19.03
CA ALA A 479 6.73 -11.86 19.73
C ALA A 479 7.89 -11.51 18.78
N ARG A 480 8.00 -12.18 17.63
CA ARG A 480 8.99 -11.84 16.59
C ARG A 480 8.74 -10.47 15.95
N ALA A 481 7.51 -9.99 15.94
CA ALA A 481 7.18 -8.66 15.42
C ALA A 481 7.55 -7.54 16.43
N VAL A 482 7.49 -7.84 17.73
CA VAL A 482 7.74 -6.90 18.82
C VAL A 482 9.20 -6.95 19.28
N MET A 483 9.74 -8.14 19.54
CA MET A 483 11.02 -8.35 20.18
C MET A 483 12.20 -8.39 19.19
N ASN A 484 13.39 -8.12 19.69
CA ASN A 484 14.63 -8.42 18.97
C ASN A 484 14.65 -9.92 18.58
N ARG A 485 15.11 -10.22 17.37
CA ARG A 485 15.09 -11.59 16.81
C ARG A 485 15.79 -12.63 17.69
N SER A 486 16.84 -12.24 18.39
CA SER A 486 17.57 -13.13 19.30
C SER A 486 16.73 -13.54 20.53
N LEU A 487 15.88 -12.64 21.03
CA LEU A 487 15.05 -12.83 22.22
C LEU A 487 13.66 -13.40 21.91
N ALA A 488 13.14 -13.17 20.72
CA ALA A 488 11.80 -13.63 20.31
C ALA A 488 11.60 -15.16 20.39
N ARG A 489 12.69 -15.94 20.40
CA ARG A 489 12.63 -17.40 20.54
C ARG A 489 12.33 -17.86 21.96
N SER A 490 12.50 -16.99 22.94
CA SER A 490 12.41 -17.28 24.37
C SER A 490 11.05 -16.86 24.97
N VAL A 491 10.07 -16.49 24.14
CA VAL A 491 8.72 -16.13 24.63
C VAL A 491 8.03 -17.36 25.17
N VAL A 492 7.62 -17.28 26.44
CA VAL A 492 6.96 -18.35 27.21
C VAL A 492 5.44 -18.20 27.16
N ALA A 493 4.95 -16.98 27.25
CA ALA A 493 3.51 -16.69 27.26
C ALA A 493 3.21 -15.29 26.69
N MET A 494 2.02 -15.14 26.14
CA MET A 494 1.44 -13.88 25.73
C MET A 494 0.00 -13.80 26.24
N ARG A 495 -0.35 -12.66 26.82
CA ARG A 495 -1.69 -12.40 27.36
C ARG A 495 -2.20 -11.07 26.80
N PRO A 496 -3.15 -11.09 25.86
CA PRO A 496 -3.87 -9.87 25.50
C PRO A 496 -4.80 -9.51 26.64
N THR A 497 -4.88 -8.23 26.96
CA THR A 497 -5.91 -7.72 27.88
C THR A 497 -7.14 -7.39 27.05
N GLU A 498 -8.31 -7.90 27.45
CA GLU A 498 -9.58 -7.53 26.85
C GLU A 498 -9.83 -6.03 27.05
N ALA A 499 -9.76 -5.26 25.98
CA ALA A 499 -10.07 -3.84 26.00
C ALA A 499 -11.36 -3.57 25.23
N GLY A 500 -12.19 -2.67 25.76
CA GLY A 500 -13.38 -2.19 25.06
C GLY A 500 -13.05 -1.50 23.74
N TRP A 501 -14.05 -1.33 22.88
CA TRP A 501 -13.93 -0.60 21.62
C TRP A 501 -13.39 0.82 21.85
N GLY A 502 -12.40 1.22 21.06
CA GLY A 502 -11.76 2.53 21.18
C GLY A 502 -10.80 2.70 22.37
N GLN A 503 -10.63 1.68 23.19
CA GLN A 503 -9.63 1.67 24.26
C GLN A 503 -8.27 1.22 23.73
N PRO A 504 -7.16 1.61 24.39
CA PRO A 504 -5.84 1.09 24.06
C PRO A 504 -5.80 -0.44 24.08
N THR A 505 -5.07 -1.06 23.16
CA THR A 505 -4.81 -2.49 23.18
C THR A 505 -3.58 -2.74 24.04
N VAL A 506 -3.73 -3.54 25.08
CA VAL A 506 -2.63 -3.90 26.00
C VAL A 506 -2.28 -5.38 25.81
N THR A 507 -0.98 -5.66 25.69
CA THR A 507 -0.47 -7.02 25.52
C THR A 507 0.71 -7.24 26.46
N GLU A 508 0.67 -8.29 27.26
CA GLU A 508 1.80 -8.75 28.07
C GLU A 508 2.52 -9.91 27.38
N LEU A 509 3.83 -9.80 27.25
CA LEU A 509 4.72 -10.85 26.76
C LEU A 509 5.66 -11.26 27.90
N HIS A 510 5.61 -12.54 28.27
CA HIS A 510 6.55 -13.12 29.23
C HIS A 510 7.63 -13.87 28.47
N PHE A 511 8.88 -13.60 28.75
CA PHE A 511 9.97 -14.34 28.17
C PHE A 511 11.05 -14.69 29.20
N ALA A 512 11.68 -15.87 28.99
CA ALA A 512 12.85 -16.32 29.71
C ALA A 512 13.95 -16.64 28.69
N ALA A 513 15.09 -16.00 28.79
CA ALA A 513 16.20 -16.14 27.88
C ALA A 513 17.46 -16.55 28.64
N ASP A 514 17.96 -17.76 28.39
CA ASP A 514 19.21 -18.27 29.00
C ASP A 514 20.44 -17.45 28.63
N ARG A 515 20.36 -16.66 27.54
CA ARG A 515 21.44 -15.81 27.02
C ARG A 515 20.88 -14.53 26.40
N ALA A 516 20.24 -13.69 27.21
CA ALA A 516 19.87 -12.35 26.78
C ALA A 516 21.10 -11.45 26.64
N GLY A 517 22.10 -11.65 27.50
CA GLY A 517 23.41 -11.02 27.45
C GLY A 517 24.54 -12.02 27.15
N THR A 518 25.68 -11.49 26.69
CA THR A 518 26.92 -12.26 26.46
C THR A 518 27.95 -11.83 27.49
N LYS A 519 28.42 -12.75 28.34
CA LYS A 519 29.48 -12.50 29.34
C LYS A 519 30.86 -12.70 28.73
N ALA A 520 31.77 -11.75 28.92
CA ALA A 520 33.19 -11.86 28.61
C ALA A 520 34.01 -11.29 29.78
N GLY A 521 34.64 -12.17 30.55
CA GLY A 521 35.28 -11.82 31.81
C GLY A 521 34.27 -11.26 32.81
N ASP A 522 34.56 -10.10 33.37
CA ASP A 522 33.68 -9.40 34.33
C ASP A 522 32.68 -8.45 33.63
N ILE A 523 32.55 -8.53 32.32
CA ILE A 523 31.64 -7.66 31.55
C ILE A 523 30.52 -8.51 30.97
N LEU A 524 29.27 -8.03 31.14
CA LEU A 524 28.10 -8.54 30.48
C LEU A 524 27.62 -7.54 29.42
N TYR A 525 27.57 -7.99 28.18
CA TYR A 525 27.08 -7.25 27.03
C TYR A 525 25.60 -7.55 26.80
N LEU A 526 24.71 -6.57 27.00
CA LEU A 526 23.27 -6.68 26.75
C LEU A 526 22.92 -5.84 25.51
N PRO A 527 22.14 -6.35 24.56
CA PRO A 527 21.69 -5.55 23.42
C PRO A 527 21.03 -4.24 23.87
N ARG A 528 21.34 -3.12 23.23
CA ARG A 528 20.72 -1.81 23.49
C ARG A 528 19.21 -1.80 23.17
N ALA A 529 18.76 -2.71 22.31
CA ALA A 529 17.37 -2.84 21.92
C ALA A 529 16.83 -4.22 22.27
N LEU A 530 16.04 -4.35 23.35
CA LEU A 530 15.28 -5.57 23.67
C LEU A 530 14.04 -5.68 22.77
N VAL A 531 13.34 -4.58 22.54
CA VAL A 531 12.27 -4.48 21.58
C VAL A 531 12.84 -4.10 20.22
N ARG A 532 12.28 -4.66 19.15
CA ARG A 532 12.79 -4.47 17.78
C ARG A 532 12.80 -2.99 17.40
N VAL A 533 13.87 -2.55 16.75
CA VAL A 533 13.90 -1.23 16.11
C VAL A 533 12.71 -1.06 15.17
N PRO A 534 11.98 0.05 15.21
CA PRO A 534 10.80 0.24 14.37
C PRO A 534 11.10 -0.01 12.89
N ARG A 535 10.19 -0.72 12.21
CA ARG A 535 10.33 -0.98 10.78
C ARG A 535 10.33 0.30 9.96
N GLU A 536 9.63 1.32 10.45
CA GLU A 536 9.58 2.67 9.89
C GLU A 536 10.97 3.33 9.86
N VAL A 537 11.86 2.92 10.76
CA VAL A 537 13.25 3.38 10.80
C VAL A 537 14.14 2.47 9.95
N THR A 538 14.08 1.15 10.12
CA THR A 538 15.00 0.21 9.43
C THR A 538 14.71 0.00 7.95
N GLY A 539 13.48 0.28 7.49
CA GLY A 539 13.03 0.16 6.10
C GLY A 539 12.61 1.51 5.52
N PHE A 540 13.23 2.59 5.96
CA PHE A 540 12.80 3.94 5.56
C PHE A 540 12.95 4.19 4.06
N SER A 541 14.04 3.79 3.45
CA SER A 541 14.32 3.91 2.02
C SER A 541 13.39 3.07 1.12
N ASP A 542 12.78 2.01 1.70
CA ASP A 542 11.88 1.13 0.94
C ASP A 542 10.42 1.62 0.91
N ARG A 543 10.16 2.81 1.46
CA ARG A 543 8.80 3.36 1.53
C ARG A 543 8.40 4.02 0.21
N SER A 544 7.16 3.82 -0.22
CA SER A 544 6.60 4.46 -1.42
C SER A 544 6.49 5.99 -1.31
N ALA A 545 6.41 6.53 -0.09
CA ALA A 545 6.39 7.97 0.19
C ALA A 545 7.24 8.26 1.43
N PRO A 546 8.56 8.25 1.33
CA PRO A 546 9.45 8.41 2.49
C PRO A 546 9.32 9.76 3.20
N GLY A 547 8.95 10.83 2.49
CA GLY A 547 8.72 12.16 3.05
C GLY A 547 7.41 12.32 3.83
N ASP A 548 6.46 11.37 3.72
CA ASP A 548 5.17 11.45 4.41
C ASP A 548 5.24 10.82 5.80
N LEU A 549 5.36 11.67 6.82
CA LEU A 549 5.45 11.27 8.23
C LEU A 549 4.12 11.41 8.99
N ARG A 550 3.05 11.88 8.33
CA ARG A 550 1.76 12.20 8.96
C ARG A 550 1.15 11.02 9.73
N PHE A 551 1.44 9.80 9.29
CA PHE A 551 0.78 8.58 9.74
C PHE A 551 1.72 7.60 10.45
N LEU A 552 2.84 8.07 10.97
CA LEU A 552 3.76 7.25 11.75
C LEU A 552 3.39 7.30 13.24
N ALA A 553 3.35 6.13 13.87
CA ALA A 553 3.09 6.01 15.29
C ALA A 553 4.33 6.40 16.11
N ASP A 554 4.13 7.20 17.16
CA ASP A 554 5.16 7.45 18.15
C ASP A 554 5.48 6.15 18.90
N ARG A 555 6.67 6.05 19.44
CA ARG A 555 7.07 4.88 20.21
C ARG A 555 7.91 5.27 21.42
N SER A 556 7.60 4.67 22.56
CA SER A 556 8.40 4.81 23.77
C SER A 556 8.72 3.45 24.38
N GLU A 557 9.87 3.36 25.03
CA GLU A 557 10.30 2.19 25.78
C GLU A 557 10.91 2.61 27.11
N ARG A 558 10.52 1.93 28.15
CA ARG A 558 11.03 2.11 29.52
C ARG A 558 11.36 0.74 30.10
N TRP A 559 12.64 0.53 30.41
CA TRP A 559 13.08 -0.72 31.02
C TRP A 559 13.45 -0.48 32.48
N ALA A 560 13.10 -1.40 33.32
CA ALA A 560 13.56 -1.53 34.68
C ALA A 560 14.18 -2.95 34.84
N VAL A 561 15.49 -3.03 34.77
CA VAL A 561 16.23 -4.30 34.81
C VAL A 561 16.95 -4.40 36.15
N ALA A 562 16.54 -5.37 36.98
CA ALA A 562 17.26 -5.72 38.19
C ALA A 562 18.59 -6.38 37.86
N LEU A 563 19.69 -5.82 38.36
CA LEU A 563 21.03 -6.32 38.16
C LEU A 563 21.52 -7.09 39.39
N PRO A 564 22.45 -8.02 39.26
CA PRO A 564 23.12 -8.64 40.37
C PRO A 564 23.74 -7.61 41.33
N LEU A 565 23.73 -7.94 42.62
CA LEU A 565 24.28 -7.05 43.64
C LEU A 565 25.76 -6.75 43.40
N GLY A 566 26.10 -5.46 43.34
CA GLY A 566 27.47 -5.00 43.03
C GLY A 566 27.74 -4.80 41.55
N ALA A 567 26.82 -5.15 40.66
CA ALA A 567 26.93 -4.81 39.25
C ALA A 567 26.78 -3.29 39.03
N SER A 568 27.45 -2.78 38.00
CA SER A 568 27.35 -1.36 37.60
C SER A 568 27.22 -1.22 36.10
N VAL A 569 26.56 -0.14 35.68
CA VAL A 569 26.48 0.30 34.28
C VAL A 569 26.84 1.78 34.23
N GLU A 570 27.62 2.16 33.25
CA GLU A 570 27.91 3.57 33.04
C GLU A 570 26.66 4.28 32.50
N PRO A 571 26.31 5.46 33.03
CA PRO A 571 25.25 6.28 32.45
C PRO A 571 25.56 6.63 30.99
N ASP A 572 24.58 6.49 30.13
CA ASP A 572 24.70 6.82 28.70
C ASP A 572 23.47 7.61 28.26
N SER A 573 23.66 8.55 27.34
CA SER A 573 22.56 9.28 26.72
C SER A 573 22.91 9.74 25.33
N SER A 574 21.96 9.58 24.42
CA SER A 574 22.08 10.02 23.05
C SER A 574 20.79 10.71 22.61
N ARG A 575 20.92 11.72 21.75
CA ARG A 575 19.79 12.40 21.13
C ARG A 575 20.11 12.66 19.67
N VAL A 576 19.19 12.33 18.78
CA VAL A 576 19.23 12.66 17.36
C VAL A 576 17.99 13.47 17.03
N GLU A 577 18.20 14.64 16.46
CA GLU A 577 17.15 15.50 15.91
C GLU A 577 17.35 15.63 14.42
N ALA A 578 16.26 15.49 13.67
CA ALA A 578 16.23 15.66 12.23
C ALA A 578 14.87 16.23 11.82
N PRO A 579 14.72 16.73 10.61
CA PRO A 579 13.42 17.11 10.10
C PRO A 579 12.40 15.97 10.28
N GLY A 580 11.37 16.22 11.07
CA GLY A 580 10.28 15.28 11.31
C GLY A 580 10.53 14.13 12.27
N LEU A 581 11.73 13.96 12.85
CA LEU A 581 12.04 12.89 13.80
C LEU A 581 12.89 13.42 14.96
N THR A 582 12.46 13.08 16.18
CA THR A 582 13.30 13.17 17.37
C THR A 582 13.46 11.78 17.97
N TRP A 583 14.69 11.34 18.14
CA TRP A 583 15.03 10.12 18.85
C TRP A 583 15.84 10.44 20.10
N THR A 584 15.52 9.79 21.22
CA THR A 584 16.24 9.90 22.47
C THR A 584 16.51 8.52 23.08
N TYR A 585 17.67 8.39 23.68
CA TYR A 585 18.10 7.21 24.40
C TYR A 585 18.80 7.62 25.70
N ARG A 586 18.50 6.94 26.80
CA ARG A 586 19.10 7.23 28.11
C ARG A 586 19.22 5.98 28.96
N VAL A 587 20.37 5.78 29.58
CA VAL A 587 20.65 4.72 30.54
C VAL A 587 21.08 5.33 31.86
N ARG A 588 20.52 4.82 32.96
CA ARG A 588 20.86 5.22 34.32
C ARG A 588 20.84 4.02 35.23
N LEU A 589 21.74 4.01 36.24
CA LEU A 589 21.70 3.06 37.33
C LEU A 589 21.13 3.76 38.58
N ARG A 590 20.12 3.17 39.17
CA ARG A 590 19.53 3.65 40.44
C ARG A 590 19.48 2.48 41.42
N ARG A 591 20.38 2.49 42.40
CA ARG A 591 20.62 1.34 43.30
C ARG A 591 21.10 0.15 42.47
N ALA A 592 20.39 -1.00 42.53
CA ALA A 592 20.70 -2.18 41.68
C ALA A 592 19.75 -2.30 40.45
N MET A 593 19.05 -1.21 40.11
CA MET A 593 18.11 -1.18 38.97
C MET A 593 18.71 -0.37 37.83
N MET A 594 18.93 -0.99 36.69
CA MET A 594 19.26 -0.30 35.44
C MET A 594 17.95 0.17 34.80
N LEU A 595 17.87 1.46 34.54
CA LEU A 595 16.75 2.11 33.87
C LEU A 595 17.19 2.54 32.47
N VAL A 596 16.47 2.08 31.44
CA VAL A 596 16.65 2.49 30.06
C VAL A 596 15.40 3.16 29.55
N GLU A 597 15.56 4.32 28.96
CA GLU A 597 14.48 5.07 28.31
C GLU A 597 14.86 5.27 26.85
N ARG A 598 13.94 4.94 25.93
CA ARG A 598 14.10 5.10 24.49
C ARG A 598 12.82 5.64 23.88
N GLU A 599 12.91 6.64 23.01
CA GLU A 599 11.75 7.28 22.44
C GLU A 599 12.00 7.67 20.99
N TYR A 600 10.99 7.45 20.14
CA TYR A 600 10.89 7.92 18.78
C TYR A 600 9.63 8.79 18.68
N ARG A 601 9.79 10.06 18.38
CA ARG A 601 8.70 11.01 18.14
C ARG A 601 8.73 11.50 16.72
N TRP A 602 7.62 11.32 16.03
CA TRP A 602 7.44 11.79 14.68
C TRP A 602 6.68 13.12 14.68
N ASP A 603 7.27 14.14 14.03
CA ASP A 603 6.56 15.38 13.71
C ASP A 603 5.67 15.10 12.49
N ARG A 604 4.39 14.79 12.72
CA ARG A 604 3.40 14.29 11.77
C ARG A 604 3.12 15.26 10.63
N ARG A 605 4.10 15.46 9.76
CA ARG A 605 4.07 16.34 8.60
C ARG A 605 4.61 15.66 7.35
N GLU A 606 4.42 16.29 6.23
CA GLU A 606 5.10 15.96 4.98
C GLU A 606 6.41 16.75 4.87
N LEU A 607 7.49 16.09 4.51
CA LEU A 607 8.81 16.70 4.35
C LEU A 607 9.02 17.16 2.93
N ALA A 608 9.66 18.32 2.76
CA ALA A 608 10.19 18.75 1.48
C ALA A 608 11.39 17.85 1.06
N THR A 609 11.62 17.73 -0.24
CA THR A 609 12.66 16.85 -0.83
C THR A 609 14.05 17.11 -0.22
N GLY A 610 14.43 18.38 -0.01
CA GLY A 610 15.72 18.72 0.59
C GLY A 610 15.88 18.37 2.08
N GLN A 611 14.80 18.02 2.77
CA GLN A 611 14.84 17.59 4.18
C GLN A 611 14.94 16.05 4.31
N LEU A 612 14.73 15.34 3.22
CA LEU A 612 14.71 13.88 3.22
C LEU A 612 16.11 13.30 3.47
N GLU A 613 17.13 13.86 2.83
CA GLU A 613 18.53 13.43 3.00
C GLU A 613 19.01 13.59 4.46
N ASP A 614 18.63 14.71 5.10
CA ASP A 614 18.96 14.94 6.52
C ASP A 614 18.27 13.91 7.43
N LEU A 615 17.01 13.54 7.11
CA LEU A 615 16.28 12.52 7.85
C LEU A 615 16.89 11.14 7.65
N GLU A 616 17.26 10.76 6.42
CA GLU A 616 17.93 9.49 6.12
C GLU A 616 19.27 9.37 6.86
N ALA A 617 20.09 10.39 6.81
CA ALA A 617 21.35 10.42 7.55
C ALA A 617 21.17 10.32 9.08
N ALA A 618 20.09 10.88 9.61
CA ALA A 618 19.75 10.76 11.01
C ALA A 618 19.29 9.34 11.37
N ILE A 619 18.49 8.72 10.51
CA ILE A 619 18.03 7.33 10.65
C ILE A 619 19.22 6.37 10.67
N ASP A 620 20.19 6.54 9.79
CA ASP A 620 21.40 5.71 9.76
C ASP A 620 22.19 5.81 11.08
N ARG A 621 22.31 7.01 11.65
CA ARG A 621 22.93 7.21 12.98
C ARG A 621 22.15 6.51 14.10
N ILE A 622 20.81 6.56 14.05
CA ILE A 622 19.97 5.87 15.03
C ILE A 622 20.14 4.36 14.91
N VAL A 623 20.07 3.82 13.69
CA VAL A 623 20.24 2.38 13.43
C VAL A 623 21.59 1.88 13.92
N GLU A 624 22.66 2.64 13.70
CA GLU A 624 23.99 2.28 14.19
C GLU A 624 24.08 2.33 15.71
N ALA A 625 23.52 3.36 16.36
CA ALA A 625 23.44 3.45 17.82
C ALA A 625 22.66 2.27 18.44
N GLU A 626 21.58 1.84 17.80
CA GLU A 626 20.72 0.75 18.25
C GLU A 626 21.34 -0.64 18.09
N ARG A 627 22.30 -0.82 17.18
CA ARG A 627 23.06 -2.08 17.00
C ARG A 627 24.06 -2.35 18.12
N GLY A 628 24.33 -1.38 18.98
CA GLY A 628 25.30 -1.49 20.06
C GLY A 628 24.83 -2.36 21.22
N TYR A 629 25.72 -2.45 22.22
CA TYR A 629 25.49 -3.17 23.46
C TYR A 629 25.59 -2.22 24.66
N LEU A 630 24.80 -2.49 25.70
CA LEU A 630 25.01 -1.98 27.06
C LEU A 630 26.11 -2.81 27.68
N THR A 631 27.08 -2.15 28.28
CA THR A 631 28.19 -2.78 29.00
C THR A 631 27.88 -2.72 30.49
N ILE A 632 27.65 -3.89 31.10
CA ILE A 632 27.37 -4.04 32.52
C ILE A 632 28.59 -4.66 33.17
N GLN A 633 29.25 -3.94 34.06
CA GLN A 633 30.35 -4.44 34.86
C GLN A 633 29.80 -5.33 35.97
N MET A 634 30.16 -6.58 35.97
CA MET A 634 29.75 -7.57 36.98
C MET A 634 30.69 -7.53 38.18
N PRO A 635 30.21 -7.85 39.38
CA PRO A 635 31.08 -7.99 40.54
C PRO A 635 32.09 -9.14 40.31
N ALA A 636 33.32 -8.97 40.80
CA ALA A 636 34.31 -10.03 40.76
C ALA A 636 33.76 -11.30 41.48
N GLU A 637 33.87 -12.44 40.83
CA GLU A 637 33.52 -13.72 41.46
C GLU A 637 34.44 -13.93 42.68
N ARG A 638 33.86 -14.04 43.90
CA ARG A 638 34.61 -14.30 45.15
C ARG A 638 34.89 -15.77 45.31
#